data_3f46b09d1fa5f33b83a97ea71fe43099
#
_entry.id   3f46b09d1fa5f33b83a97ea71fe43099
#
_cell.length_a   1.000
_cell.length_b   1.000
_cell.length_c   1.000
_cell.angle_alpha   90.00
_cell.angle_beta   90.00
_cell.angle_gamma   90.00
#
_symmetry.space_group_name_H-M   'P 1'
#
loop_
_entity.id
_entity.type
_entity.pdbx_description
1 polymer ?
#
loop_
_entity_poly.entity_id
_entity_poly.type
_entity_poly.pdbx_seq_one_letter_code
_entity_poly.pdbx_strand_id
1 'polypeptide(L)'
;GLTSRPSDYFGFAVVGHNLNAPSSNAGGYIDRSYNFAVAVRPLRSRALEVGLETQYVDHRNDYWIPKATLGVDVPELGRLRGDFSYSDPGNDTGRRQWLASASFAFNFNGSTGSGELAAGSLFGDGLGSEAQAKAQQNLGIEFAVKGFRETAAAEAPRFALRLRIEDTPNTRGHTALLRKLWDIADKEPNVAAVVLELRASPAKSMAHTQELRDALFHLRQAGKRVLCHLEDGDGASLYLCSAADRTLLNPAGGIRFAGLKSRYMYFGGLLEKLGIKADFVRIGDHKSAPESFMRNDATEVARADHIDLLQQIERNFTVDVAAGRHLDAAELRKRIARGPFVASEAKFAGLVDGFAFDDQLEDQVSTLVGSEVHLFDDRRAPRAPEYFGDNSGVAIIYVDGDMVDGRSQTIPLLGMRLVGSYTIAESLKQARENPKVGAVVLRVETGGGSAMAADVIYREIQLTTKVKPVIVSMGSAAASGGYYISAAGTRVFANPLSITGSIGIFYGKADVAELMRRIGVSVEVYKTAPRADAESIFRPFTDDERKELQRKVAQFYDVFLTRVANGRKLSKAEVDSVGQGRVWTGQQALERKLVDELGGLRQALALARKLGNVPDYGPIVELPPPDTSLIGRLLGIEGIKEEPPAAAALLPSQFFDLVRALAPFVAHTSDKPLALMEMTPVEP
;
A
#
# COMPACT_ATOMS: atom_id res chain seq x y z
N GLY A 1 18.45 21.26 19.57
CA GLY A 1 19.56 20.32 19.38
C GLY A 1 19.57 19.74 17.98
N LEU A 2 20.70 19.20 17.58
CA LEU A 2 20.90 18.49 16.33
C LEU A 2 21.29 17.05 16.67
N THR A 3 20.64 16.07 16.02
CA THR A 3 20.97 14.65 16.17
C THR A 3 21.21 14.06 14.79
N SER A 4 22.26 13.26 14.63
CA SER A 4 22.57 12.49 13.42
C SER A 4 22.82 11.04 13.78
N ARG A 5 22.31 10.12 12.97
CA ARG A 5 22.43 8.66 13.15
C ARG A 5 22.86 8.03 11.84
N PRO A 6 24.16 8.17 11.47
CA PRO A 6 24.63 7.76 10.14
C PRO A 6 24.68 6.24 9.93
N SER A 7 24.56 5.45 10.98
CA SER A 7 24.54 3.99 10.92
C SER A 7 23.83 3.39 12.13
N ASP A 8 23.59 2.07 12.12
CA ASP A 8 23.09 1.34 13.28
C ASP A 8 24.06 1.28 14.45
N TYR A 9 25.35 1.60 14.20
CA TYR A 9 26.40 1.55 15.20
C TYR A 9 26.61 2.87 15.92
N PHE A 10 26.36 4.01 15.27
CA PHE A 10 26.77 5.32 15.77
C PHE A 10 25.63 6.34 15.70
N GLY A 11 25.51 7.12 16.76
CA GLY A 11 24.69 8.30 16.81
C GLY A 11 25.46 9.47 17.42
N PHE A 12 25.19 10.68 16.94
CA PHE A 12 25.79 11.92 17.42
C PHE A 12 24.69 12.89 17.79
N ALA A 13 24.91 13.66 18.87
CA ALA A 13 24.01 14.73 19.23
C ALA A 13 24.78 15.97 19.71
N VAL A 14 24.22 17.13 19.37
CA VAL A 14 24.67 18.41 19.90
C VAL A 14 23.45 19.15 20.41
N VAL A 15 23.48 19.57 21.67
CA VAL A 15 22.37 20.28 22.30
C VAL A 15 22.89 21.55 22.96
N GLY A 16 22.32 22.69 22.61
CA GLY A 16 22.59 23.96 23.29
C GLY A 16 21.46 24.27 24.28
N HIS A 17 21.83 24.69 25.46
CA HIS A 17 20.92 25.13 26.51
C HIS A 17 21.12 26.61 26.79
N ASN A 18 20.06 27.32 27.16
CA ASN A 18 20.09 28.73 27.58
C ASN A 18 20.76 29.66 26.55
N LEU A 19 20.58 29.38 25.23
CA LEU A 19 21.24 30.15 24.16
C LEU A 19 20.94 31.64 24.16
N ASN A 20 19.78 32.04 24.72
CA ASN A 20 19.37 33.41 24.91
C ASN A 20 19.90 34.04 26.21
N ALA A 21 20.70 33.32 26.98
CA ALA A 21 21.26 33.74 28.27
C ALA A 21 20.22 34.42 29.18
N PRO A 22 19.13 33.72 29.58
CA PRO A 22 18.06 34.32 30.34
C PRO A 22 18.56 34.84 31.71
N SER A 23 18.09 36.01 32.16
CA SER A 23 18.39 36.52 33.49
C SER A 23 17.61 35.74 34.55
N SER A 24 18.25 35.46 35.69
CA SER A 24 17.57 34.92 36.86
C SER A 24 16.88 36.05 37.64
N ASN A 25 15.81 35.72 38.38
CA ASN A 25 15.13 36.66 39.26
C ASN A 25 16.04 37.22 40.39
N ALA A 26 17.22 36.62 40.58
CA ALA A 26 18.24 37.07 41.54
C ALA A 26 19.31 38.00 40.92
N GLY A 27 19.11 38.49 39.70
CA GLY A 27 20.01 39.45 39.04
C GLY A 27 21.22 38.86 38.35
N GLY A 28 21.32 37.51 38.23
CA GLY A 28 22.37 36.83 37.47
C GLY A 28 21.86 36.29 36.13
N TYR A 29 22.77 35.97 35.22
CA TYR A 29 22.47 35.22 33.98
C TYR A 29 22.61 33.74 34.22
N ILE A 30 21.78 32.95 33.54
CA ILE A 30 21.96 31.51 33.48
C ILE A 30 22.96 31.18 32.36
N ASP A 31 24.05 30.53 32.71
CA ASP A 31 25.13 30.23 31.78
C ASP A 31 24.63 29.39 30.61
N ARG A 32 25.13 29.68 29.42
CA ARG A 32 24.94 28.83 28.24
C ARG A 32 25.70 27.54 28.44
N SER A 33 25.14 26.44 27.96
CA SER A 33 25.89 25.18 27.91
C SER A 33 25.63 24.44 26.62
N TYR A 34 26.62 23.64 26.23
CA TYR A 34 26.60 22.86 25.02
C TYR A 34 26.96 21.40 25.36
N ASN A 35 26.06 20.51 25.04
CA ASN A 35 26.29 19.07 25.22
C ASN A 35 26.66 18.45 23.89
N PHE A 36 27.75 17.71 23.87
CA PHE A 36 28.19 16.90 22.73
C PHE A 36 28.12 15.44 23.15
N ALA A 37 27.38 14.62 22.41
CA ALA A 37 27.21 13.22 22.73
C ALA A 37 27.47 12.32 21.54
N VAL A 38 28.08 11.18 21.83
CA VAL A 38 28.27 10.04 20.90
C VAL A 38 27.69 8.82 21.55
N ALA A 39 26.83 8.10 20.84
CA ALA A 39 26.32 6.81 21.27
C ALA A 39 26.80 5.71 20.31
N VAL A 40 27.25 4.60 20.85
CA VAL A 40 27.74 3.42 20.13
C VAL A 40 26.87 2.22 20.49
N ARG A 41 26.39 1.49 19.50
CA ARG A 41 25.64 0.23 19.64
C ARG A 41 26.42 -0.92 19.00
N PRO A 42 27.31 -1.59 19.75
CA PRO A 42 28.17 -2.65 19.19
C PRO A 42 27.37 -3.81 18.56
N LEU A 43 26.16 -4.06 19.05
CA LEU A 43 25.24 -5.10 18.56
C LEU A 43 24.22 -4.58 17.54
N ARG A 44 24.42 -3.37 17.00
CA ARG A 44 23.48 -2.66 16.09
C ARG A 44 22.13 -2.28 16.71
N SER A 45 21.78 -2.82 17.86
CA SER A 45 20.50 -2.62 18.55
C SER A 45 20.70 -1.99 19.92
N ARG A 46 19.60 -1.65 20.59
CA ARG A 46 19.60 -1.14 21.96
C ARG A 46 20.03 -2.17 23.00
N ALA A 47 20.17 -3.43 22.63
CA ALA A 47 20.56 -4.49 23.56
C ALA A 47 21.86 -4.14 24.32
N LEU A 48 22.80 -3.45 23.66
CA LEU A 48 23.99 -2.88 24.32
C LEU A 48 24.28 -1.50 23.71
N GLU A 49 24.31 -0.49 24.56
CA GLU A 49 24.60 0.90 24.16
C GLU A 49 25.65 1.51 25.09
N VAL A 50 26.66 2.12 24.53
CA VAL A 50 27.67 2.90 25.24
C VAL A 50 27.56 4.35 24.77
N GLY A 51 27.32 5.26 25.70
CA GLY A 51 27.27 6.70 25.45
C GLY A 51 28.48 7.41 26.05
N LEU A 52 29.03 8.35 25.30
CA LEU A 52 29.99 9.32 25.79
C LEU A 52 29.42 10.69 25.53
N GLU A 53 29.34 11.49 26.58
CA GLU A 53 28.81 12.84 26.53
C GLU A 53 29.79 13.79 27.23
N THR A 54 29.91 14.99 26.74
CA THR A 54 30.60 16.06 27.45
C THR A 54 29.78 17.32 27.37
N GLN A 55 29.67 18.01 28.50
CA GLN A 55 29.00 19.30 28.61
C GLN A 55 30.05 20.39 28.78
N TYR A 56 29.99 21.38 27.91
CA TYR A 56 30.73 22.63 28.04
C TYR A 56 29.82 23.72 28.59
N VAL A 57 30.24 24.41 29.65
CA VAL A 57 29.49 25.54 30.27
C VAL A 57 30.23 26.83 29.99
N ASP A 58 29.58 27.75 29.29
CA ASP A 58 30.13 29.07 28.93
C ASP A 58 30.35 29.94 30.20
N HIS A 59 31.38 30.77 30.19
CA HIS A 59 31.76 31.66 31.29
C HIS A 59 32.23 31.01 32.61
N ARG A 60 32.48 29.71 32.62
CA ARG A 60 33.07 28.98 33.75
C ARG A 60 34.40 28.36 33.37
N ASN A 61 35.43 29.17 33.17
CA ASN A 61 36.83 28.79 33.01
C ASN A 61 37.08 27.38 32.44
N ASP A 62 36.62 27.13 31.17
CA ASP A 62 36.79 25.85 30.46
C ASP A 62 36.22 24.63 31.20
N TYR A 63 35.06 24.77 31.80
CA TYR A 63 34.41 23.71 32.57
C TYR A 63 33.80 22.63 31.67
N TRP A 64 34.48 21.51 31.59
CA TRP A 64 34.01 20.33 30.87
C TRP A 64 33.59 19.22 31.85
N ILE A 65 32.41 18.68 31.63
CA ILE A 65 31.84 17.57 32.41
C ILE A 65 31.72 16.34 31.50
N PRO A 66 32.74 15.48 31.44
CA PRO A 66 32.63 14.22 30.74
C PRO A 66 31.71 13.26 31.48
N LYS A 67 30.87 12.56 30.70
CA LYS A 67 29.94 11.55 31.16
C LYS A 67 30.02 10.32 30.28
N ALA A 68 30.08 9.15 30.88
CA ALA A 68 29.96 7.84 30.22
C ALA A 68 28.65 7.18 30.66
N THR A 69 27.96 6.58 29.72
CA THR A 69 26.70 5.85 29.95
C THR A 69 26.82 4.44 29.39
N LEU A 70 26.38 3.47 30.13
CA LEU A 70 26.21 2.08 29.70
C LEU A 70 24.73 1.71 29.82
N GLY A 71 24.13 1.26 28.72
CA GLY A 71 22.76 0.75 28.70
C GLY A 71 22.74 -0.68 28.22
N VAL A 72 22.04 -1.55 28.94
CA VAL A 72 21.84 -2.97 28.58
C VAL A 72 20.37 -3.31 28.68
N ASP A 73 19.77 -3.74 27.58
CA ASP A 73 18.40 -4.26 27.58
C ASP A 73 18.38 -5.67 28.14
N VAL A 74 17.53 -5.90 29.14
CA VAL A 74 17.24 -7.22 29.71
C VAL A 74 15.98 -7.73 29.05
N PRO A 75 16.05 -8.79 28.21
CA PRO A 75 14.88 -9.28 27.49
C PRO A 75 13.68 -9.51 28.41
N GLU A 76 12.48 -9.16 27.94
CA GLU A 76 11.19 -9.34 28.64
C GLU A 76 11.07 -8.64 29.99
N LEU A 77 12.03 -7.83 30.40
CA LEU A 77 12.00 -7.15 31.69
C LEU A 77 12.15 -5.65 31.61
N GLY A 78 13.22 -5.16 30.99
CA GLY A 78 13.50 -3.74 31.01
C GLY A 78 14.94 -3.39 30.67
N ARG A 79 15.45 -2.30 31.25
CA ARG A 79 16.77 -1.77 30.92
C ARG A 79 17.61 -1.49 32.15
N LEU A 80 18.80 -2.05 32.16
CA LEU A 80 19.87 -1.67 33.12
C LEU A 80 20.63 -0.48 32.54
N ARG A 81 20.84 0.55 33.36
CA ARG A 81 21.62 1.72 32.99
C ARG A 81 22.65 2.04 34.08
N GLY A 82 23.89 2.31 33.67
CA GLY A 82 24.92 2.85 34.49
C GLY A 82 25.43 4.18 33.88
N ASP A 83 25.56 5.20 34.69
CA ASP A 83 26.14 6.49 34.28
C ASP A 83 27.34 6.79 35.20
N PHE A 84 28.39 7.36 34.61
CA PHE A 84 29.53 7.89 35.33
C PHE A 84 29.86 9.29 34.78
N SER A 85 29.97 10.25 35.65
CA SER A 85 30.41 11.60 35.30
C SER A 85 31.53 12.09 36.20
N TYR A 86 32.39 12.90 35.64
CA TYR A 86 33.51 13.54 36.35
C TYR A 86 33.45 15.05 36.07
N SER A 87 33.68 15.85 37.11
CA SER A 87 33.77 17.28 36.97
C SER A 87 34.96 17.81 37.78
N ASP A 88 35.73 18.69 37.16
CA ASP A 88 36.82 19.41 37.80
C ASP A 88 36.53 20.93 37.71
N PRO A 89 36.04 21.56 38.79
CA PRO A 89 35.62 22.96 38.73
C PRO A 89 36.76 23.95 38.66
N GLY A 90 38.01 23.52 38.49
CA GLY A 90 39.16 24.41 38.42
C GLY A 90 39.62 24.97 39.78
N ASN A 91 40.65 25.84 39.76
CA ASN A 91 41.41 26.23 40.94
C ASN A 91 40.69 27.09 42.00
N ASP A 92 39.51 27.60 41.78
CA ASP A 92 38.91 28.58 42.70
C ASP A 92 37.96 28.02 43.77
N THR A 93 37.53 26.73 43.61
CA THR A 93 36.69 26.08 44.65
C THR A 93 37.06 24.63 44.92
N GLY A 94 38.08 24.15 44.31
CA GLY A 94 39.04 23.15 44.74
C GLY A 94 38.60 21.70 44.90
N ARG A 95 37.42 21.24 44.55
CA ARG A 95 37.12 19.81 44.70
C ARG A 95 36.64 19.17 43.41
N ARG A 96 37.43 18.21 42.94
CA ARG A 96 37.06 17.27 41.91
C ARG A 96 35.86 16.45 42.39
N GLN A 97 34.86 16.31 41.52
CA GLN A 97 33.64 15.57 41.83
C GLN A 97 33.47 14.44 40.84
N TRP A 98 33.18 13.28 41.32
CA TRP A 98 32.71 12.18 40.49
C TRP A 98 31.34 11.76 40.96
N LEU A 99 30.52 11.30 39.98
CA LEU A 99 29.17 10.83 40.20
C LEU A 99 28.98 9.55 39.42
N ALA A 100 28.55 8.50 40.08
CA ALA A 100 28.19 7.24 39.44
C ALA A 100 26.75 6.90 39.78
N SER A 101 25.99 6.44 38.82
CA SER A 101 24.65 5.90 39.05
C SER A 101 24.50 4.53 38.46
N ALA A 102 23.68 3.71 39.09
CA ALA A 102 23.18 2.47 38.54
C ALA A 102 21.67 2.42 38.76
N SER A 103 20.93 2.17 37.70
CA SER A 103 19.47 2.07 37.76
C SER A 103 18.98 0.89 36.92
N PHE A 104 17.87 0.33 37.34
CA PHE A 104 17.13 -0.64 36.54
C PHE A 104 15.72 -0.10 36.30
N ALA A 105 15.33 -0.04 35.04
CA ALA A 105 14.01 0.34 34.58
C ALA A 105 13.24 -0.93 34.20
N PHE A 106 12.26 -1.32 35.01
CA PHE A 106 11.30 -2.34 34.65
C PHE A 106 10.24 -1.73 33.74
N ASN A 107 10.13 -2.26 32.53
CA ASN A 107 9.16 -1.80 31.56
C ASN A 107 8.03 -2.82 31.41
N PHE A 108 6.81 -2.35 31.25
CA PHE A 108 5.65 -3.17 30.92
C PHE A 108 4.85 -2.55 29.77
N ASN A 109 4.56 -3.33 28.75
CA ASN A 109 3.82 -2.89 27.58
C ASN A 109 2.31 -3.10 27.76
N GLY A 110 1.54 -2.08 27.36
CA GLY A 110 0.11 -2.16 27.13
C GLY A 110 -0.21 -1.94 25.65
N SER A 111 -1.49 -1.95 25.29
CA SER A 111 -1.93 -1.70 23.91
C SER A 111 -1.62 -0.27 23.44
N THR A 112 -1.76 0.73 24.31
CA THR A 112 -1.67 2.15 24.00
C THR A 112 -0.33 2.81 24.33
N GLY A 113 0.64 2.02 24.84
CA GLY A 113 1.95 2.55 25.24
C GLY A 113 2.65 1.61 26.20
N SER A 114 3.62 2.16 26.93
CA SER A 114 4.32 1.42 28.01
C SER A 114 4.36 2.21 29.29
N GLY A 115 4.41 1.49 30.41
CA GLY A 115 4.78 2.01 31.70
C GLY A 115 6.21 1.64 32.05
N GLU A 116 6.88 2.49 32.79
CA GLU A 116 8.23 2.26 33.31
C GLU A 116 8.26 2.55 34.79
N LEU A 117 8.81 1.63 35.55
CA LEU A 117 9.16 1.81 36.95
C LEU A 117 10.67 1.64 37.06
N ALA A 118 11.40 2.73 37.27
CA ALA A 118 12.84 2.69 37.45
C ALA A 118 13.21 2.90 38.93
N ALA A 119 14.17 2.16 39.39
CA ALA A 119 14.79 2.36 40.68
C ALA A 119 16.31 2.34 40.51
N GLY A 120 16.99 3.22 41.22
CA GLY A 120 18.44 3.34 41.06
C GLY A 120 19.07 4.00 42.26
N SER A 121 20.38 3.84 42.34
CA SER A 121 21.21 4.43 43.36
C SER A 121 22.24 5.35 42.74
N LEU A 122 22.45 6.50 43.36
CA LEU A 122 23.43 7.48 43.00
C LEU A 122 24.55 7.52 44.06
N PHE A 123 25.77 7.43 43.61
CA PHE A 123 26.97 7.48 44.44
C PHE A 123 27.86 8.65 43.98
N GLY A 124 28.46 9.37 44.91
CA GLY A 124 29.37 10.45 44.54
C GLY A 124 30.14 11.01 45.71
N ASP A 125 31.25 11.64 45.39
CA ASP A 125 32.05 12.43 46.31
C ASP A 125 31.86 13.92 46.01
N GLY A 126 31.74 14.75 47.07
CA GLY A 126 31.61 16.20 46.93
C GLY A 126 30.19 16.77 46.99
N LEU A 127 29.18 15.97 47.23
CA LEU A 127 27.79 16.42 47.47
C LEU A 127 27.55 16.74 48.94
N GLY A 128 28.15 17.85 49.46
CA GLY A 128 27.90 18.31 50.85
C GLY A 128 28.87 19.38 51.32
N SER A 129 28.46 20.15 52.34
CA SER A 129 29.23 21.24 52.94
C SER A 129 30.56 20.73 53.53
N GLU A 130 31.53 21.62 53.62
CA GLU A 130 32.98 21.47 53.87
C GLU A 130 33.46 20.54 55.01
N ALA A 131 32.58 19.96 55.80
CA ALA A 131 33.02 19.24 57.01
C ALA A 131 32.93 17.72 56.95
N GLN A 132 32.26 17.11 55.96
CA GLN A 132 32.11 15.63 55.88
C GLN A 132 31.92 15.13 54.45
N ALA A 133 32.99 15.05 53.71
CA ALA A 133 32.98 14.32 52.41
C ALA A 133 32.97 12.81 52.66
N LYS A 134 31.84 12.29 53.14
CA LYS A 134 31.54 10.87 53.00
C LYS A 134 30.74 10.64 51.73
N ALA A 135 31.10 9.64 50.94
CA ALA A 135 30.33 9.22 49.79
C ALA A 135 28.86 9.12 50.18
N GLN A 136 28.03 9.96 49.58
CA GLN A 136 26.59 9.92 49.82
C GLN A 136 25.93 8.98 48.83
N GLN A 137 25.09 8.12 49.33
CA GLN A 137 24.25 7.25 48.54
C GLN A 137 22.82 7.76 48.56
N ASN A 138 22.26 8.02 47.39
CA ASN A 138 20.86 8.43 47.24
C ASN A 138 20.12 7.34 46.46
N LEU A 139 18.93 6.99 46.93
CA LEU A 139 18.01 6.10 46.22
C LEU A 139 16.97 6.96 45.49
N GLY A 140 16.82 6.70 44.19
CA GLY A 140 15.79 7.32 43.34
C GLY A 140 14.80 6.28 42.83
N ILE A 141 13.54 6.69 42.77
CA ILE A 141 12.48 5.93 42.13
C ILE A 141 11.81 6.85 41.11
N GLU A 142 11.64 6.35 39.88
CA GLU A 142 11.00 7.08 38.80
C GLU A 142 9.85 6.23 38.23
N PHE A 143 8.74 6.89 37.94
CA PHE A 143 7.63 6.30 37.22
C PHE A 143 7.39 7.11 35.95
N ALA A 144 7.31 6.43 34.79
CA ALA A 144 7.04 7.07 33.51
C ALA A 144 5.97 6.33 32.71
N VAL A 145 5.20 7.11 31.93
CA VAL A 145 4.25 6.58 30.93
C VAL A 145 4.66 7.08 29.57
N LYS A 146 4.74 6.18 28.60
CA LYS A 146 5.23 6.47 27.25
C LYS A 146 4.14 6.14 26.22
N GLY A 147 3.96 7.01 25.23
CA GLY A 147 3.03 6.81 24.12
C GLY A 147 3.53 5.81 23.05
N PHE A 148 4.54 4.99 23.37
CA PHE A 148 5.07 3.93 22.53
C PHE A 148 5.38 2.71 23.41
N ARG A 149 5.46 1.53 22.79
CA ARG A 149 5.82 0.29 23.47
C ARG A 149 7.34 0.11 23.46
N GLU A 150 7.91 -0.26 24.59
CA GLU A 150 9.34 -0.55 24.72
C GLU A 150 9.72 -1.89 24.12
N THR A 151 10.97 -2.02 23.66
CA THR A 151 11.52 -3.26 23.09
C THR A 151 11.88 -4.27 24.17
N ALA A 152 12.47 -3.80 25.28
CA ALA A 152 12.79 -4.61 26.44
C ALA A 152 11.74 -4.33 27.54
N ALA A 153 10.67 -5.10 27.56
CA ALA A 153 9.55 -4.92 28.48
C ALA A 153 8.84 -6.24 28.73
N ALA A 154 8.24 -6.38 29.89
CA ALA A 154 7.26 -7.43 30.14
C ALA A 154 6.05 -7.22 29.23
N GLU A 155 5.71 -8.23 28.49
CA GLU A 155 4.57 -8.17 27.59
C GLU A 155 3.28 -8.53 28.33
N ALA A 156 2.17 -7.95 27.87
CA ALA A 156 0.84 -8.32 28.36
C ALA A 156 0.58 -9.83 28.14
N PRO A 157 -0.29 -10.45 28.94
CA PRO A 157 -0.78 -11.81 28.67
C PRO A 157 -1.28 -11.95 27.24
N ARG A 158 -1.31 -13.19 26.72
CA ARG A 158 -1.83 -13.46 25.37
C ARG A 158 -3.25 -12.93 25.22
N PHE A 159 -3.51 -12.27 24.10
CA PHE A 159 -4.78 -11.62 23.79
C PHE A 159 -5.16 -11.79 22.31
N ALA A 160 -6.38 -11.48 21.97
CA ALA A 160 -6.87 -11.45 20.61
C ALA A 160 -7.05 -10.01 20.11
N LEU A 161 -6.81 -9.78 18.83
CA LEU A 161 -7.01 -8.49 18.17
C LEU A 161 -8.20 -8.54 17.23
N ARG A 162 -9.08 -7.56 17.35
CA ARG A 162 -10.20 -7.31 16.43
C ARG A 162 -9.79 -6.32 15.35
N LEU A 163 -9.92 -6.73 14.11
CA LEU A 163 -9.75 -5.89 12.92
C LEU A 163 -11.10 -5.78 12.22
N ARG A 164 -11.66 -4.59 12.16
CA ARG A 164 -12.93 -4.32 11.46
C ARG A 164 -12.67 -3.76 10.07
N ILE A 165 -13.39 -4.31 9.08
CA ILE A 165 -13.47 -3.75 7.73
C ILE A 165 -14.90 -3.21 7.58
N GLU A 166 -15.05 -1.91 7.84
CA GLU A 166 -16.33 -1.20 7.76
C GLU A 166 -16.61 -0.70 6.34
N ASP A 167 -15.55 -0.35 5.60
CA ASP A 167 -15.60 0.09 4.21
C ASP A 167 -14.58 -0.68 3.37
N THR A 168 -14.88 -0.92 2.11
CA THR A 168 -13.95 -1.55 1.17
C THR A 168 -12.71 -0.67 0.99
N PRO A 169 -11.50 -1.14 1.35
CA PRO A 169 -10.32 -0.32 1.32
C PRO A 169 -9.91 0.06 -0.12
N ASN A 170 -9.45 1.29 -0.29
CA ASN A 170 -8.75 1.69 -1.52
C ASN A 170 -7.35 1.05 -1.59
N THR A 171 -6.60 1.26 -2.67
CA THR A 171 -5.29 0.62 -2.90
C THR A 171 -4.29 0.87 -1.77
N ARG A 172 -4.20 2.09 -1.24
CA ARG A 172 -3.32 2.40 -0.10
C ARG A 172 -3.84 1.82 1.21
N GLY A 173 -5.16 1.90 1.43
CA GLY A 173 -5.82 1.26 2.58
C GLY A 173 -5.62 -0.26 2.58
N HIS A 174 -5.72 -0.89 1.41
CA HIS A 174 -5.42 -2.31 1.23
C HIS A 174 -3.95 -2.63 1.58
N THR A 175 -3.01 -1.84 1.06
CA THR A 175 -1.57 -1.99 1.41
C THR A 175 -1.33 -1.82 2.92
N ALA A 176 -1.99 -0.85 3.55
CA ALA A 176 -1.87 -0.62 4.99
C ALA A 176 -2.43 -1.81 5.79
N LEU A 177 -3.58 -2.38 5.37
CA LEU A 177 -4.16 -3.57 5.98
C LEU A 177 -3.26 -4.79 5.85
N LEU A 178 -2.68 -5.04 4.68
CA LEU A 178 -1.71 -6.12 4.47
C LEU A 178 -0.51 -5.97 5.40
N ARG A 179 0.10 -4.78 5.45
CA ARG A 179 1.24 -4.49 6.32
C ARG A 179 0.89 -4.71 7.80
N LYS A 180 -0.31 -4.31 8.21
CA LYS A 180 -0.81 -4.52 9.56
C LYS A 180 -0.91 -6.02 9.91
N LEU A 181 -1.44 -6.84 8.99
CA LEU A 181 -1.54 -8.29 9.17
C LEU A 181 -0.15 -8.95 9.25
N TRP A 182 0.80 -8.51 8.40
CA TRP A 182 2.18 -9.01 8.45
C TRP A 182 2.89 -8.59 9.75
N ASP A 183 2.73 -7.34 10.18
CA ASP A 183 3.30 -6.88 11.44
C ASP A 183 2.74 -7.65 12.65
N ILE A 184 1.44 -8.01 12.63
CA ILE A 184 0.86 -8.89 13.66
C ILE A 184 1.50 -10.29 13.60
N ALA A 185 1.68 -10.84 12.41
CA ALA A 185 2.30 -12.15 12.25
C ALA A 185 3.75 -12.17 12.77
N ASP A 186 4.54 -11.19 12.36
CA ASP A 186 5.99 -11.23 12.49
C ASP A 186 6.52 -10.56 13.77
N LYS A 187 5.77 -9.57 14.33
CA LYS A 187 6.28 -8.71 15.41
C LYS A 187 5.46 -8.75 16.71
N GLU A 188 4.34 -9.49 16.75
CA GLU A 188 3.44 -9.49 17.91
C GLU A 188 3.31 -10.90 18.52
N PRO A 189 4.29 -11.38 19.31
CA PRO A 189 4.28 -12.74 19.85
C PRO A 189 3.10 -13.00 20.76
N ASN A 190 2.60 -11.98 21.49
CA ASN A 190 1.51 -12.12 22.45
C ASN A 190 0.10 -12.05 21.85
N VAL A 191 -0.02 -11.74 20.54
CA VAL A 191 -1.29 -11.90 19.84
C VAL A 191 -1.52 -13.37 19.57
N ALA A 192 -2.48 -13.96 20.28
CA ALA A 192 -2.87 -15.35 20.12
C ALA A 192 -3.77 -15.57 18.92
N ALA A 193 -4.64 -14.60 18.63
CA ALA A 193 -5.61 -14.68 17.55
C ALA A 193 -5.93 -13.31 16.94
N VAL A 194 -6.39 -13.34 15.69
CA VAL A 194 -6.97 -12.20 15.00
C VAL A 194 -8.44 -12.52 14.70
N VAL A 195 -9.34 -11.66 15.14
CA VAL A 195 -10.75 -11.66 14.75
C VAL A 195 -10.91 -10.64 13.62
N LEU A 196 -11.18 -11.13 12.42
CA LEU A 196 -11.47 -10.30 11.25
C LEU A 196 -12.98 -10.15 11.13
N GLU A 197 -13.50 -8.96 11.43
CA GLU A 197 -14.91 -8.62 11.37
C GLU A 197 -15.19 -7.87 10.07
N LEU A 198 -16.00 -8.48 9.19
CA LEU A 198 -16.33 -7.93 7.88
C LEU A 198 -17.75 -7.36 7.88
N ARG A 199 -17.86 -6.03 7.73
CA ARG A 199 -19.11 -5.28 7.54
C ARG A 199 -19.28 -4.78 6.11
N ALA A 200 -18.20 -4.86 5.32
CA ALA A 200 -18.16 -4.53 3.91
C ALA A 200 -17.32 -5.58 3.16
N SER A 201 -17.35 -5.54 1.84
CA SER A 201 -16.46 -6.36 1.01
C SER A 201 -15.00 -6.11 1.39
N PRO A 202 -14.17 -7.16 1.61
CA PRO A 202 -12.82 -7.00 2.14
C PRO A 202 -11.86 -6.30 1.18
N ALA A 203 -12.15 -6.33 -0.11
CA ALA A 203 -11.30 -5.71 -1.13
C ALA A 203 -12.09 -5.40 -2.42
N LYS A 204 -11.53 -4.51 -3.25
CA LYS A 204 -12.13 -4.08 -4.53
C LYS A 204 -12.06 -5.15 -5.64
N SER A 205 -11.22 -6.17 -5.50
CA SER A 205 -11.04 -7.21 -6.52
C SER A 205 -10.67 -8.56 -5.92
N MET A 206 -10.86 -9.61 -6.71
CA MET A 206 -10.48 -10.96 -6.30
C MET A 206 -8.95 -11.11 -6.12
N ALA A 207 -8.13 -10.41 -6.90
CA ALA A 207 -6.68 -10.41 -6.72
C ALA A 207 -6.26 -9.77 -5.38
N HIS A 208 -6.88 -8.67 -4.98
CA HIS A 208 -6.68 -8.07 -3.66
C HIS A 208 -7.18 -8.98 -2.53
N THR A 209 -8.33 -9.63 -2.72
CA THR A 209 -8.83 -10.59 -1.74
C THR A 209 -7.86 -11.78 -1.60
N GLN A 210 -7.20 -12.19 -2.69
CA GLN A 210 -6.18 -13.22 -2.69
C GLN A 210 -4.94 -12.80 -1.86
N GLU A 211 -4.50 -11.54 -1.95
CA GLU A 211 -3.41 -11.03 -1.11
C GLU A 211 -3.78 -11.04 0.39
N LEU A 212 -5.03 -10.68 0.73
CA LEU A 212 -5.52 -10.79 2.12
C LEU A 212 -5.58 -12.25 2.57
N ARG A 213 -6.04 -13.15 1.71
CA ARG A 213 -6.05 -14.58 1.99
C ARG A 213 -4.65 -15.11 2.30
N ASP A 214 -3.65 -14.72 1.52
CA ASP A 214 -2.24 -15.05 1.77
C ASP A 214 -1.73 -14.47 3.10
N ALA A 215 -2.18 -13.28 3.45
CA ALA A 215 -1.85 -12.67 4.75
C ALA A 215 -2.48 -13.45 5.93
N LEU A 216 -3.70 -14.00 5.77
CA LEU A 216 -4.30 -14.89 6.78
C LEU A 216 -3.52 -16.21 6.92
N PHE A 217 -3.08 -16.80 5.82
CA PHE A 217 -2.21 -17.97 5.88
C PHE A 217 -0.89 -17.66 6.59
N HIS A 218 -0.31 -16.49 6.35
CA HIS A 218 0.91 -16.07 7.03
C HIS A 218 0.71 -15.92 8.54
N LEU A 219 -0.41 -15.34 8.99
CA LEU A 219 -0.78 -15.29 10.42
C LEU A 219 -0.85 -16.70 11.02
N ARG A 220 -1.51 -17.63 10.33
CA ARG A 220 -1.64 -19.02 10.79
C ARG A 220 -0.30 -19.76 10.84
N GLN A 221 0.58 -19.55 9.86
CA GLN A 221 1.95 -20.08 9.85
C GLN A 221 2.79 -19.53 11.02
N ALA A 222 2.54 -18.27 11.42
CA ALA A 222 3.14 -17.67 12.61
C ALA A 222 2.51 -18.15 13.94
N GLY A 223 1.65 -19.17 13.90
CA GLY A 223 1.02 -19.77 15.09
C GLY A 223 -0.17 -19.00 15.65
N LYS A 224 -0.69 -18.02 14.92
CA LYS A 224 -1.85 -17.23 15.33
C LYS A 224 -3.14 -17.83 14.81
N ARG A 225 -4.20 -17.84 15.62
CA ARG A 225 -5.52 -18.27 15.18
C ARG A 225 -6.23 -17.13 14.45
N VAL A 226 -7.02 -17.48 13.43
CA VAL A 226 -7.82 -16.52 12.66
C VAL A 226 -9.29 -16.90 12.74
N LEU A 227 -10.11 -15.98 13.23
CA LEU A 227 -11.56 -16.07 13.24
C LEU A 227 -12.12 -15.00 12.32
N CYS A 228 -12.88 -15.39 11.31
CA CYS A 228 -13.68 -14.47 10.50
C CYS A 228 -15.09 -14.35 11.09
N HIS A 229 -15.58 -13.12 11.22
CA HIS A 229 -16.98 -12.83 11.55
C HIS A 229 -17.61 -11.98 10.44
N LEU A 230 -18.76 -12.42 9.95
CA LEU A 230 -19.53 -11.78 8.88
C LEU A 230 -20.86 -11.30 9.44
N GLU A 231 -21.24 -10.05 9.19
CA GLU A 231 -22.64 -9.62 9.35
C GLU A 231 -23.47 -10.12 8.16
N ASP A 232 -23.01 -9.85 6.95
CA ASP A 232 -23.47 -10.35 5.67
C ASP A 232 -22.24 -10.62 4.80
N GLY A 233 -22.19 -11.69 4.04
CA GLY A 233 -21.05 -12.04 3.20
C GLY A 233 -21.38 -12.02 1.72
N ASP A 234 -20.46 -11.50 0.91
CA ASP A 234 -20.40 -11.66 -0.54
C ASP A 234 -19.42 -12.77 -0.94
N GLY A 235 -19.18 -12.94 -2.22
CA GLY A 235 -18.21 -13.94 -2.71
C GLY A 235 -16.78 -13.63 -2.29
N ALA A 236 -16.38 -12.35 -2.20
CA ALA A 236 -15.05 -11.95 -1.74
C ALA A 236 -14.86 -12.26 -0.25
N SER A 237 -15.88 -12.00 0.56
CA SER A 237 -15.90 -12.35 1.99
C SER A 237 -15.81 -13.86 2.20
N LEU A 238 -16.58 -14.65 1.43
CA LEU A 238 -16.51 -16.11 1.46
C LEU A 238 -15.12 -16.62 1.06
N TYR A 239 -14.54 -16.06 0.00
CA TYR A 239 -13.20 -16.42 -0.47
C TYR A 239 -12.13 -16.13 0.59
N LEU A 240 -12.14 -14.95 1.18
CA LEU A 240 -11.20 -14.56 2.23
C LEU A 240 -11.35 -15.45 3.46
N CYS A 241 -12.57 -15.57 3.99
CA CYS A 241 -12.84 -16.27 5.25
C CYS A 241 -12.67 -17.79 5.14
N SER A 242 -12.67 -18.35 3.92
CA SER A 242 -12.30 -19.76 3.73
C SER A 242 -10.85 -20.08 4.10
N ALA A 243 -9.99 -19.06 4.27
CA ALA A 243 -8.62 -19.22 4.77
C ALA A 243 -8.50 -19.10 6.31
N ALA A 244 -9.57 -18.74 7.01
CA ALA A 244 -9.58 -18.64 8.46
C ALA A 244 -9.65 -20.02 9.13
N ASP A 245 -9.29 -20.10 10.41
CA ASP A 245 -9.49 -21.33 11.22
C ASP A 245 -10.97 -21.54 11.52
N ARG A 246 -11.75 -20.45 11.62
CA ARG A 246 -13.19 -20.49 11.86
C ARG A 246 -13.90 -19.30 11.23
N THR A 247 -15.03 -19.57 10.60
CA THR A 247 -15.91 -18.55 9.98
C THR A 247 -17.25 -18.56 10.68
N LEU A 248 -17.65 -17.44 11.27
CA LEU A 248 -18.93 -17.25 11.93
C LEU A 248 -19.75 -16.19 11.20
N LEU A 249 -21.05 -16.37 11.20
CA LEU A 249 -22.01 -15.47 10.56
C LEU A 249 -22.99 -14.94 11.59
N ASN A 250 -23.38 -13.67 11.47
CA ASN A 250 -24.49 -13.14 12.25
C ASN A 250 -25.76 -13.98 12.00
N PRO A 251 -26.50 -14.40 13.03
CA PRO A 251 -27.70 -15.24 12.85
C PRO A 251 -28.79 -14.63 11.96
N ALA A 252 -28.85 -13.29 11.85
CA ALA A 252 -29.78 -12.57 10.98
C ALA A 252 -29.19 -12.26 9.60
N GLY A 253 -27.91 -12.58 9.35
CA GLY A 253 -27.22 -12.34 8.10
C GLY A 253 -27.38 -13.44 7.06
N GLY A 254 -26.55 -13.38 6.04
CA GLY A 254 -26.55 -14.36 4.96
C GLY A 254 -25.27 -14.35 4.14
N ILE A 255 -25.18 -15.25 3.18
CA ILE A 255 -24.15 -15.24 2.12
C ILE A 255 -24.85 -14.89 0.81
N ARG A 256 -24.67 -13.64 0.38
CA ARG A 256 -25.31 -13.09 -0.83
C ARG A 256 -24.51 -13.44 -2.08
N PHE A 257 -24.26 -14.71 -2.28
CA PHE A 257 -23.43 -15.20 -3.37
C PHE A 257 -24.05 -16.47 -3.99
N ALA A 258 -24.15 -16.48 -5.31
CA ALA A 258 -24.65 -17.60 -6.10
C ALA A 258 -23.75 -17.93 -7.31
N GLY A 259 -22.56 -17.38 -7.33
CA GLY A 259 -21.57 -17.50 -8.40
C GLY A 259 -21.06 -16.15 -8.89
N LEU A 260 -19.93 -16.18 -9.60
CA LEU A 260 -19.32 -15.00 -10.17
C LEU A 260 -20.06 -14.51 -11.40
N LYS A 261 -20.09 -13.21 -11.61
CA LYS A 261 -20.63 -12.58 -12.82
C LYS A 261 -19.71 -11.49 -13.31
N SER A 262 -19.74 -11.23 -14.61
CA SER A 262 -19.16 -10.04 -15.22
C SER A 262 -20.22 -9.34 -16.07
N ARG A 263 -20.19 -8.02 -16.07
CA ARG A 263 -21.17 -7.20 -16.79
C ARG A 263 -20.45 -6.23 -17.69
N TYR A 264 -20.77 -6.26 -18.96
CA TYR A 264 -20.24 -5.36 -19.97
C TYR A 264 -21.36 -4.47 -20.49
N MET A 265 -21.09 -3.18 -20.60
CA MET A 265 -22.05 -2.19 -21.12
C MET A 265 -21.64 -1.74 -22.50
N TYR A 266 -22.61 -1.71 -23.43
CA TYR A 266 -22.39 -1.27 -24.80
C TYR A 266 -23.25 -0.02 -25.07
N PHE A 267 -22.62 1.06 -25.48
CA PHE A 267 -23.24 2.37 -25.63
C PHE A 267 -23.48 2.76 -27.08
N GLY A 268 -23.16 1.91 -28.06
CA GLY A 268 -23.32 2.21 -29.48
C GLY A 268 -24.72 2.73 -29.81
N GLY A 269 -25.77 2.06 -29.34
CA GLY A 269 -27.15 2.48 -29.58
C GLY A 269 -27.56 3.76 -28.83
N LEU A 270 -26.99 4.03 -27.64
CA LEU A 270 -27.20 5.31 -26.96
C LEU A 270 -26.55 6.45 -27.71
N LEU A 271 -25.31 6.28 -28.12
CA LEU A 271 -24.55 7.29 -28.88
C LEU A 271 -25.22 7.59 -30.22
N GLU A 272 -25.69 6.57 -30.94
CA GLU A 272 -26.44 6.72 -32.18
C GLU A 272 -27.73 7.53 -31.98
N LYS A 273 -28.50 7.24 -30.91
CA LYS A 273 -29.71 8.02 -30.56
C LYS A 273 -29.41 9.49 -30.27
N LEU A 274 -28.24 9.76 -29.66
CA LEU A 274 -27.77 11.12 -29.41
C LEU A 274 -27.20 11.81 -30.66
N GLY A 275 -27.00 11.10 -31.75
CA GLY A 275 -26.33 11.63 -32.95
C GLY A 275 -24.81 11.71 -32.79
N ILE A 276 -24.24 10.84 -31.97
CA ILE A 276 -22.79 10.71 -31.75
C ILE A 276 -22.33 9.41 -32.39
N LYS A 277 -21.27 9.47 -33.20
CA LYS A 277 -20.66 8.29 -33.80
C LYS A 277 -19.25 8.08 -33.27
N ALA A 278 -19.02 6.98 -32.59
CA ALA A 278 -17.69 6.56 -32.20
C ALA A 278 -16.94 6.01 -33.43
N ASP A 279 -15.78 6.59 -33.74
CA ASP A 279 -14.98 6.28 -34.91
C ASP A 279 -13.55 5.92 -34.50
N PHE A 280 -13.32 4.60 -34.30
CA PHE A 280 -12.05 4.06 -33.81
C PHE A 280 -11.43 3.09 -34.82
N VAL A 281 -10.09 3.11 -34.83
CA VAL A 281 -9.25 2.11 -35.48
C VAL A 281 -8.47 1.36 -34.39
N ARG A 282 -8.40 0.04 -34.45
CA ARG A 282 -7.68 -0.80 -33.49
C ARG A 282 -6.73 -1.77 -34.19
N ILE A 283 -5.71 -2.21 -33.46
CA ILE A 283 -4.85 -3.33 -33.83
C ILE A 283 -5.03 -4.42 -32.78
N GLY A 284 -5.26 -5.63 -33.28
CA GLY A 284 -5.52 -6.83 -32.50
C GLY A 284 -7.01 -7.18 -32.43
N ASP A 285 -7.35 -8.42 -32.81
CA ASP A 285 -8.74 -8.90 -32.85
C ASP A 285 -9.36 -8.98 -31.45
N HIS A 286 -8.52 -9.15 -30.43
CA HIS A 286 -8.90 -9.22 -29.03
C HIS A 286 -8.97 -7.84 -28.33
N LYS A 287 -8.66 -6.73 -29.02
CA LYS A 287 -8.74 -5.37 -28.41
C LYS A 287 -10.17 -4.88 -28.39
N SER A 288 -10.95 -5.34 -27.41
CA SER A 288 -12.39 -5.08 -27.29
C SER A 288 -12.77 -3.72 -26.72
N ALA A 289 -11.84 -2.98 -26.08
CA ALA A 289 -12.16 -1.72 -25.40
C ALA A 289 -13.00 -0.73 -26.25
N PRO A 290 -12.72 -0.47 -27.54
CA PRO A 290 -13.56 0.41 -28.35
C PRO A 290 -14.94 -0.16 -28.71
N GLU A 291 -15.18 -1.48 -28.57
CA GLU A 291 -16.46 -2.10 -28.89
C GLU A 291 -17.59 -1.57 -27.98
N SER A 292 -17.29 -1.27 -26.72
CA SER A 292 -18.28 -0.70 -25.79
C SER A 292 -18.92 0.58 -26.29
N PHE A 293 -18.21 1.33 -27.16
CA PHE A 293 -18.70 2.59 -27.72
C PHE A 293 -19.21 2.48 -29.16
N MET A 294 -18.75 1.46 -29.89
CA MET A 294 -19.05 1.31 -31.31
C MET A 294 -20.20 0.33 -31.58
N ARG A 295 -20.53 -0.51 -30.60
CA ARG A 295 -21.44 -1.64 -30.79
C ARG A 295 -22.54 -1.68 -29.73
N ASN A 296 -23.51 -2.55 -29.96
CA ASN A 296 -24.61 -2.85 -29.02
C ASN A 296 -24.39 -4.19 -28.28
N ASP A 297 -23.37 -4.94 -28.67
CA ASP A 297 -23.01 -6.23 -28.09
C ASP A 297 -21.52 -6.55 -28.36
N ALA A 298 -21.00 -7.59 -27.69
CA ALA A 298 -19.65 -8.08 -27.93
C ALA A 298 -19.53 -8.75 -29.31
N THR A 299 -18.35 -8.63 -29.94
CA THR A 299 -17.97 -9.55 -31.02
C THR A 299 -17.85 -10.97 -30.49
N GLU A 300 -17.84 -11.98 -31.37
CA GLU A 300 -17.64 -13.38 -30.97
C GLU A 300 -16.30 -13.59 -30.27
N VAL A 301 -15.23 -12.94 -30.74
CA VAL A 301 -13.90 -12.97 -30.14
C VAL A 301 -13.91 -12.38 -28.73
N ALA A 302 -14.44 -11.17 -28.56
CA ALA A 302 -14.53 -10.53 -27.26
C ALA A 302 -15.39 -11.35 -26.28
N ARG A 303 -16.51 -11.92 -26.76
CA ARG A 303 -17.38 -12.80 -25.95
C ARG A 303 -16.65 -14.04 -25.47
N ALA A 304 -15.86 -14.67 -26.33
CA ALA A 304 -15.07 -15.84 -25.98
C ALA A 304 -14.01 -15.50 -24.93
N ASP A 305 -13.32 -14.35 -25.07
CA ASP A 305 -12.33 -13.88 -24.09
C ASP A 305 -12.98 -13.57 -22.72
N HIS A 306 -14.14 -12.91 -22.72
CA HIS A 306 -14.88 -12.60 -21.48
C HIS A 306 -15.29 -13.87 -20.73
N ILE A 307 -15.77 -14.89 -21.47
CA ILE A 307 -16.16 -16.17 -20.90
C ILE A 307 -14.92 -16.92 -20.37
N ASP A 308 -13.82 -16.97 -21.14
CA ASP A 308 -12.59 -17.64 -20.69
C ASP A 308 -12.05 -17.00 -19.41
N LEU A 309 -11.96 -15.67 -19.36
CA LEU A 309 -11.51 -14.93 -18.18
C LEU A 309 -12.38 -15.25 -16.95
N LEU A 310 -13.70 -15.17 -17.08
CA LEU A 310 -14.64 -15.47 -16.00
C LEU A 310 -14.51 -16.90 -15.49
N GLN A 311 -14.38 -17.86 -16.41
CA GLN A 311 -14.20 -19.29 -16.08
C GLN A 311 -12.85 -19.55 -15.38
N GLN A 312 -11.77 -18.84 -15.76
CA GLN A 312 -10.49 -18.97 -15.08
C GLN A 312 -10.56 -18.48 -13.64
N ILE A 313 -11.19 -17.32 -13.44
CA ILE A 313 -11.38 -16.75 -12.10
C ILE A 313 -12.28 -17.67 -11.26
N GLU A 314 -13.36 -18.20 -11.83
CA GLU A 314 -14.27 -19.14 -11.16
C GLU A 314 -13.57 -20.44 -10.76
N ARG A 315 -12.72 -20.99 -11.61
CA ARG A 315 -11.94 -22.20 -11.28
C ARG A 315 -11.03 -21.96 -10.07
N ASN A 316 -10.25 -20.87 -10.07
CA ASN A 316 -9.36 -20.55 -8.95
C ASN A 316 -10.17 -20.30 -7.67
N PHE A 317 -11.23 -19.51 -7.75
CA PHE A 317 -12.14 -19.25 -6.63
C PHE A 317 -12.65 -20.57 -6.02
N THR A 318 -13.18 -21.45 -6.86
CA THR A 318 -13.80 -22.70 -6.40
C THR A 318 -12.77 -23.64 -5.76
N VAL A 319 -11.58 -23.77 -6.37
CA VAL A 319 -10.50 -24.62 -5.83
C VAL A 319 -10.05 -24.09 -4.46
N ASP A 320 -9.80 -22.80 -4.34
CA ASP A 320 -9.31 -22.18 -3.12
C ASP A 320 -10.33 -22.26 -1.97
N VAL A 321 -11.60 -21.95 -2.25
CA VAL A 321 -12.67 -22.04 -1.24
C VAL A 321 -12.92 -23.49 -0.84
N ALA A 322 -12.93 -24.42 -1.79
CA ALA A 322 -13.12 -25.84 -1.52
C ALA A 322 -12.01 -26.37 -0.60
N ALA A 323 -10.75 -26.04 -0.90
CA ALA A 323 -9.63 -26.41 -0.06
C ALA A 323 -9.76 -25.84 1.37
N GLY A 324 -10.12 -24.57 1.51
CA GLY A 324 -10.29 -23.92 2.82
C GLY A 324 -11.50 -24.41 3.61
N ARG A 325 -12.56 -24.87 2.92
CA ARG A 325 -13.78 -25.42 3.54
C ARG A 325 -13.79 -26.96 3.62
N HIS A 326 -12.70 -27.62 3.24
CA HIS A 326 -12.58 -29.08 3.18
C HIS A 326 -13.70 -29.76 2.38
N LEU A 327 -14.06 -29.16 1.25
CA LEU A 327 -15.09 -29.65 0.32
C LEU A 327 -14.47 -30.07 -1.01
N ASP A 328 -15.18 -30.92 -1.74
CA ASP A 328 -14.87 -31.15 -3.15
C ASP A 328 -15.25 -29.93 -3.99
N ALA A 329 -14.42 -29.55 -4.97
CA ALA A 329 -14.64 -28.35 -5.79
C ALA A 329 -15.92 -28.41 -6.64
N ALA A 330 -16.25 -29.59 -7.19
CA ALA A 330 -17.47 -29.77 -7.98
C ALA A 330 -18.71 -29.72 -7.10
N GLU A 331 -18.62 -30.27 -5.89
CA GLU A 331 -19.69 -30.21 -4.91
C GLU A 331 -19.90 -28.77 -4.39
N LEU A 332 -18.82 -28.05 -4.11
CA LEU A 332 -18.89 -26.63 -3.72
C LEU A 332 -19.60 -25.79 -4.80
N ARG A 333 -19.25 -26.00 -6.09
CA ARG A 333 -19.89 -25.30 -7.22
C ARG A 333 -21.40 -25.53 -7.24
N LYS A 334 -21.83 -26.79 -7.03
CA LYS A 334 -23.27 -27.14 -6.98
C LYS A 334 -23.97 -26.48 -5.78
N ARG A 335 -23.27 -26.38 -4.63
CA ARG A 335 -23.82 -25.73 -3.45
C ARG A 335 -23.96 -24.23 -3.69
N ILE A 336 -22.92 -23.56 -4.14
CA ILE A 336 -22.93 -22.11 -4.43
C ILE A 336 -24.05 -21.75 -5.40
N ALA A 337 -24.29 -22.55 -6.44
CA ALA A 337 -25.36 -22.31 -7.42
C ALA A 337 -26.78 -22.31 -6.82
N ARG A 338 -26.95 -22.72 -5.55
CA ARG A 338 -28.26 -22.65 -4.85
C ARG A 338 -28.45 -21.32 -4.10
N GLY A 339 -27.41 -20.49 -4.01
CA GLY A 339 -27.46 -19.20 -3.33
C GLY A 339 -28.45 -18.22 -3.97
N PRO A 340 -28.65 -17.05 -3.36
CA PRO A 340 -28.07 -16.60 -2.09
C PRO A 340 -28.63 -17.36 -0.88
N PHE A 341 -27.92 -17.35 0.24
CA PHE A 341 -28.22 -18.15 1.43
C PHE A 341 -28.56 -17.27 2.63
N VAL A 342 -29.58 -17.62 3.40
CA VAL A 342 -29.74 -17.16 4.78
C VAL A 342 -28.76 -17.90 5.69
N ALA A 343 -28.56 -17.43 6.92
CA ALA A 343 -27.52 -17.96 7.80
C ALA A 343 -27.59 -19.49 8.00
N SER A 344 -28.80 -20.04 8.27
CA SER A 344 -28.98 -21.48 8.47
C SER A 344 -28.64 -22.29 7.23
N GLU A 345 -28.98 -21.82 6.05
CA GLU A 345 -28.66 -22.47 4.77
C GLU A 345 -27.16 -22.42 4.47
N ALA A 346 -26.49 -21.26 4.75
CA ALA A 346 -25.05 -21.12 4.57
C ALA A 346 -24.28 -22.11 5.44
N LYS A 347 -24.71 -22.32 6.69
CA LYS A 347 -24.14 -23.33 7.58
C LYS A 347 -24.40 -24.76 7.07
N PHE A 348 -25.63 -25.06 6.66
CA PHE A 348 -25.98 -26.37 6.10
C PHE A 348 -25.18 -26.66 4.82
N ALA A 349 -24.96 -25.64 3.99
CA ALA A 349 -24.11 -25.75 2.80
C ALA A 349 -22.60 -25.88 3.13
N GLY A 350 -22.19 -25.75 4.38
CA GLY A 350 -20.79 -25.84 4.81
C GLY A 350 -19.95 -24.61 4.46
N LEU A 351 -20.61 -23.47 4.14
CA LEU A 351 -19.94 -22.23 3.80
C LEU A 351 -19.44 -21.47 5.04
N VAL A 352 -20.09 -21.67 6.18
CA VAL A 352 -19.71 -21.12 7.50
C VAL A 352 -19.74 -22.21 8.56
N ASP A 353 -19.03 -21.99 9.69
CA ASP A 353 -18.90 -22.99 10.77
C ASP A 353 -19.99 -22.85 11.83
N GLY A 354 -20.53 -21.65 11.98
CA GLY A 354 -21.54 -21.38 13.01
C GLY A 354 -22.03 -19.95 12.97
N PHE A 355 -22.69 -19.57 14.06
CA PHE A 355 -23.26 -18.25 14.24
C PHE A 355 -22.67 -17.59 15.48
N ALA A 356 -22.56 -16.28 15.47
CA ALA A 356 -22.26 -15.47 16.64
C ALA A 356 -22.77 -14.04 16.45
N PHE A 357 -23.18 -13.42 17.54
CA PHE A 357 -23.32 -11.97 17.65
C PHE A 357 -21.96 -11.37 18.06
N ASP A 358 -21.81 -10.06 17.91
CA ASP A 358 -20.55 -9.35 18.20
C ASP A 358 -20.08 -9.52 19.65
N ASP A 359 -21.00 -9.50 20.61
CA ASP A 359 -20.75 -9.71 22.05
C ASP A 359 -20.23 -11.12 22.41
N GLN A 360 -20.44 -12.10 21.52
CA GLN A 360 -20.00 -13.49 21.74
C GLN A 360 -18.60 -13.77 21.17
N LEU A 361 -17.99 -12.83 20.45
CA LEU A 361 -16.73 -13.07 19.73
C LEU A 361 -15.55 -13.36 20.67
N GLU A 362 -15.53 -12.78 21.86
CA GLU A 362 -14.49 -13.05 22.87
C GLU A 362 -14.52 -14.52 23.33
N ASP A 363 -15.70 -15.06 23.61
CA ASP A 363 -15.86 -16.47 23.98
C ASP A 363 -15.50 -17.42 22.81
N GLN A 364 -15.90 -17.03 21.58
CA GLN A 364 -15.61 -17.82 20.40
C GLN A 364 -14.10 -17.88 20.08
N VAL A 365 -13.39 -16.77 20.26
CA VAL A 365 -11.94 -16.75 20.04
C VAL A 365 -11.20 -17.45 21.16
N SER A 366 -11.64 -17.32 22.42
CA SER A 366 -11.09 -18.07 23.55
C SER A 366 -11.23 -19.57 23.34
N THR A 367 -12.39 -20.03 22.86
CA THR A 367 -12.60 -21.42 22.47
C THR A 367 -11.65 -21.86 21.34
N LEU A 368 -11.43 -21.01 20.34
CA LEU A 368 -10.56 -21.30 19.21
C LEU A 368 -9.08 -21.38 19.61
N VAL A 369 -8.64 -20.53 20.55
CA VAL A 369 -7.28 -20.50 21.09
C VAL A 369 -7.05 -21.64 22.09
N GLY A 370 -8.09 -22.12 22.76
CA GLY A 370 -8.04 -23.15 23.80
C GLY A 370 -7.65 -22.61 25.19
N SER A 371 -7.71 -21.31 25.38
CA SER A 371 -7.49 -20.62 26.66
C SER A 371 -8.27 -19.31 26.66
N GLU A 372 -8.57 -18.77 27.82
CA GLU A 372 -9.18 -17.45 27.96
C GLU A 372 -8.25 -16.39 27.40
N VAL A 373 -8.76 -15.57 26.49
CA VAL A 373 -8.07 -14.44 25.89
C VAL A 373 -9.03 -13.28 25.72
N HIS A 374 -8.60 -12.08 26.15
CA HIS A 374 -9.39 -10.87 25.94
C HIS A 374 -9.30 -10.38 24.49
N LEU A 375 -10.42 -9.89 23.98
CA LEU A 375 -10.54 -9.35 22.62
C LEU A 375 -10.46 -7.83 22.63
N PHE A 376 -9.39 -7.28 22.07
CA PHE A 376 -9.18 -5.83 21.97
C PHE A 376 -9.29 -5.33 20.55
N ASP A 377 -9.87 -4.13 20.38
CA ASP A 377 -9.76 -3.41 19.11
C ASP A 377 -8.30 -3.03 18.87
N ASP A 378 -7.87 -3.11 17.60
CA ASP A 378 -6.48 -2.80 17.25
C ASP A 378 -6.20 -1.29 17.28
N ARG A 379 -5.81 -0.80 18.46
CA ARG A 379 -5.36 0.57 18.75
C ARG A 379 -3.93 0.58 19.30
N ARG A 380 -3.09 -0.36 18.86
CA ARG A 380 -1.74 -0.51 19.38
C ARG A 380 -0.88 0.70 19.09
N ALA A 381 -0.17 1.18 20.12
CA ALA A 381 0.88 2.16 19.95
C ALA A 381 2.07 1.58 19.18
N PRO A 382 2.83 2.41 18.46
CA PRO A 382 4.05 1.96 17.78
C PRO A 382 5.06 1.42 18.79
N ARG A 383 5.91 0.47 18.38
CA ARG A 383 7.07 0.06 19.16
C ARG A 383 8.19 1.09 19.06
N ALA A 384 8.97 1.26 20.13
CA ALA A 384 10.19 2.04 20.08
C ALA A 384 11.13 1.49 19.00
N PRO A 385 11.82 2.35 18.25
CA PRO A 385 12.78 1.89 17.25
C PRO A 385 13.95 1.16 17.95
N GLU A 386 14.17 -0.08 17.56
CA GLU A 386 15.27 -0.90 18.09
C GLU A 386 16.62 -0.46 17.53
N TYR A 387 16.63 -0.06 16.27
CA TYR A 387 17.85 0.28 15.53
C TYR A 387 18.06 1.79 15.44
N PHE A 388 19.32 2.21 15.38
CA PHE A 388 19.65 3.57 15.02
C PHE A 388 19.40 3.79 13.53
N GLY A 389 19.07 5.01 13.17
CA GLY A 389 19.46 5.57 11.95
C GLY A 389 18.58 5.53 10.76
N ASP A 390 19.18 6.10 9.80
CA ASP A 390 18.75 6.32 8.44
C ASP A 390 19.07 5.08 7.57
N ASN A 391 18.45 3.96 7.88
CA ASN A 391 18.62 2.76 7.05
C ASN A 391 17.97 2.96 5.70
N SER A 392 18.57 2.35 4.67
CA SER A 392 17.95 2.31 3.36
C SER A 392 16.58 1.62 3.44
N GLY A 393 15.62 2.14 2.70
CA GLY A 393 14.26 1.66 2.64
C GLY A 393 13.86 1.19 1.24
N VAL A 394 12.64 0.70 1.13
CA VAL A 394 11.99 0.39 -0.15
C VAL A 394 10.96 1.48 -0.45
N ALA A 395 11.02 2.07 -1.66
CA ALA A 395 9.97 2.95 -2.12
C ALA A 395 8.85 2.15 -2.78
N ILE A 396 7.59 2.33 -2.34
CA ILE A 396 6.41 1.85 -3.08
C ILE A 396 5.90 3.03 -3.91
N ILE A 397 5.84 2.84 -5.22
CA ILE A 397 5.27 3.82 -6.16
C ILE A 397 3.95 3.26 -6.69
N TYR A 398 2.85 3.99 -6.44
CA TYR A 398 1.52 3.58 -6.87
C TYR A 398 1.18 4.14 -8.24
N VAL A 399 0.85 3.25 -9.17
CA VAL A 399 0.23 3.57 -10.47
C VAL A 399 -1.22 3.10 -10.38
N ASP A 400 -2.10 3.94 -9.83
CA ASP A 400 -3.47 3.60 -9.44
C ASP A 400 -4.49 4.50 -10.16
N GLY A 401 -5.14 3.98 -11.20
CA GLY A 401 -6.13 4.66 -12.05
C GLY A 401 -5.73 4.73 -13.51
N ASP A 402 -6.55 5.41 -14.34
CA ASP A 402 -6.33 5.54 -15.76
C ASP A 402 -5.14 6.46 -16.08
N MET A 403 -4.26 6.01 -16.97
CA MET A 403 -3.02 6.72 -17.30
C MET A 403 -3.29 7.88 -18.25
N VAL A 404 -2.86 9.09 -17.86
CA VAL A 404 -3.01 10.32 -18.63
C VAL A 404 -1.68 11.07 -18.75
N ASP A 405 -1.55 11.91 -19.76
CA ASP A 405 -0.42 12.81 -19.87
C ASP A 405 -0.50 13.92 -18.81
N GLY A 406 0.65 14.34 -18.30
CA GLY A 406 0.72 15.41 -17.31
C GLY A 406 0.73 14.92 -15.87
N ARG A 407 0.05 15.62 -14.97
CA ARG A 407 0.01 15.34 -13.53
C ARG A 407 -1.20 14.50 -13.14
N SER A 408 -1.04 13.70 -12.10
CA SER A 408 -2.15 12.93 -11.52
C SER A 408 -3.26 13.84 -11.01
N GLN A 409 -4.50 13.39 -11.19
CA GLN A 409 -5.71 14.11 -10.79
C GLN A 409 -6.73 13.12 -10.24
N THR A 410 -7.57 13.60 -9.35
CA THR A 410 -8.76 12.86 -8.91
C THR A 410 -9.99 13.65 -9.34
N ILE A 411 -10.98 12.96 -9.89
CA ILE A 411 -12.28 13.55 -10.21
C ILE A 411 -13.26 13.08 -9.13
N PRO A 412 -13.46 13.87 -8.04
CA PRO A 412 -14.16 13.38 -6.84
C PRO A 412 -15.62 12.99 -7.12
N LEU A 413 -16.30 13.74 -8.01
CA LEU A 413 -17.70 13.49 -8.37
C LEU A 413 -17.89 12.10 -9.00
N LEU A 414 -16.87 11.58 -9.69
CA LEU A 414 -16.91 10.29 -10.38
C LEU A 414 -16.17 9.19 -9.61
N GLY A 415 -15.49 9.54 -8.52
CA GLY A 415 -14.58 8.63 -7.80
C GLY A 415 -13.46 8.10 -8.70
N MET A 416 -13.08 8.86 -9.75
CA MET A 416 -12.05 8.44 -10.70
C MET A 416 -10.70 9.02 -10.35
N ARG A 417 -9.67 8.19 -10.49
CA ARG A 417 -8.27 8.58 -10.38
C ARG A 417 -7.62 8.55 -11.75
N LEU A 418 -6.95 9.62 -12.09
CA LEU A 418 -6.14 9.75 -13.29
C LEU A 418 -4.67 9.81 -12.87
N VAL A 419 -3.89 8.87 -13.38
CA VAL A 419 -2.46 8.74 -13.07
C VAL A 419 -1.67 9.47 -14.14
N GLY A 420 -1.08 10.60 -13.75
CA GLY A 420 -0.28 11.44 -14.63
C GLY A 420 1.13 10.93 -14.84
N SER A 421 1.58 10.91 -16.10
CA SER A 421 2.92 10.48 -16.49
C SER A 421 4.02 11.22 -15.74
N TYR A 422 3.89 12.54 -15.55
CA TYR A 422 4.90 13.34 -14.84
C TYR A 422 4.95 13.04 -13.34
N THR A 423 3.81 12.81 -12.70
CA THR A 423 3.78 12.46 -11.28
C THR A 423 4.54 11.16 -11.00
N ILE A 424 4.33 10.15 -11.84
CA ILE A 424 5.01 8.85 -11.67
C ILE A 424 6.49 8.96 -12.07
N ALA A 425 6.82 9.66 -13.14
CA ALA A 425 8.19 9.90 -13.56
C ALA A 425 9.01 10.65 -12.49
N GLU A 426 8.43 11.70 -11.89
CA GLU A 426 9.04 12.43 -10.76
C GLU A 426 9.24 11.53 -9.54
N SER A 427 8.25 10.68 -9.21
CA SER A 427 8.35 9.72 -8.09
C SER A 427 9.47 8.69 -8.32
N LEU A 428 9.58 8.16 -9.54
CA LEU A 428 10.67 7.24 -9.93
C LEU A 428 12.03 7.94 -9.86
N LYS A 429 12.13 9.17 -10.37
CA LYS A 429 13.34 9.98 -10.27
C LYS A 429 13.72 10.25 -8.82
N GLN A 430 12.78 10.68 -8.00
CA GLN A 430 12.99 10.90 -6.56
C GLN A 430 13.51 9.64 -5.87
N ALA A 431 12.88 8.48 -6.12
CA ALA A 431 13.33 7.21 -5.57
C ALA A 431 14.72 6.83 -6.07
N ARG A 432 15.04 7.06 -7.35
CA ARG A 432 16.34 6.78 -7.95
C ARG A 432 17.46 7.62 -7.33
N GLU A 433 17.21 8.91 -7.13
CA GLU A 433 18.20 9.87 -6.64
C GLU A 433 18.36 9.87 -5.11
N ASN A 434 17.38 9.37 -4.38
CA ASN A 434 17.42 9.31 -2.92
C ASN A 434 18.35 8.18 -2.44
N PRO A 435 19.50 8.48 -1.78
CA PRO A 435 20.44 7.47 -1.29
C PRO A 435 19.82 6.57 -0.20
N LYS A 436 18.75 7.02 0.46
CA LYS A 436 18.02 6.25 1.48
C LYS A 436 17.00 5.28 0.88
N VAL A 437 16.89 5.18 -0.42
CA VAL A 437 16.06 4.19 -1.12
C VAL A 437 16.97 3.17 -1.78
N GLY A 438 16.90 1.91 -1.34
CA GLY A 438 17.70 0.80 -1.91
C GLY A 438 17.01 0.12 -3.08
N ALA A 439 15.69 0.09 -3.10
CA ALA A 439 14.89 -0.56 -4.13
C ALA A 439 13.53 0.14 -4.32
N VAL A 440 12.90 -0.11 -5.45
CA VAL A 440 11.55 0.37 -5.77
C VAL A 440 10.62 -0.82 -5.96
N VAL A 441 9.43 -0.77 -5.38
CA VAL A 441 8.28 -1.60 -5.75
C VAL A 441 7.29 -0.71 -6.50
N LEU A 442 7.05 -1.06 -7.77
CA LEU A 442 6.02 -0.41 -8.58
C LEU A 442 4.71 -1.18 -8.41
N ARG A 443 3.78 -0.63 -7.65
CA ARG A 443 2.44 -1.20 -7.45
C ARG A 443 1.54 -0.71 -8.57
N VAL A 444 1.10 -1.62 -9.44
CA VAL A 444 0.35 -1.29 -10.66
C VAL A 444 -1.10 -1.72 -10.53
N GLU A 445 -2.00 -0.74 -10.58
CA GLU A 445 -3.45 -0.84 -10.46
C GLU A 445 -4.14 -0.04 -11.58
N THR A 446 -3.90 -0.44 -12.83
CA THR A 446 -4.42 0.30 -13.99
C THR A 446 -4.77 -0.61 -15.17
N GLY A 447 -5.85 -0.28 -15.85
CA GLY A 447 -6.21 -0.85 -17.15
C GLY A 447 -5.44 -0.25 -18.32
N GLY A 448 -4.59 0.76 -18.06
CA GLY A 448 -3.85 1.48 -19.08
C GLY A 448 -4.33 2.93 -19.25
N GLY A 449 -4.27 3.44 -20.49
CA GLY A 449 -4.66 4.81 -20.84
C GLY A 449 -3.83 5.36 -21.99
N SER A 450 -3.31 6.60 -21.85
CA SER A 450 -2.45 7.23 -22.86
C SER A 450 -1.18 6.41 -23.11
N ALA A 451 -0.94 6.07 -24.37
CA ALA A 451 0.28 5.38 -24.78
C ALA A 451 1.53 6.27 -24.62
N MET A 452 1.39 7.59 -24.75
CA MET A 452 2.46 8.54 -24.49
C MET A 452 2.80 8.54 -23.00
N ALA A 453 1.81 8.60 -22.12
CA ALA A 453 2.02 8.51 -20.69
C ALA A 453 2.75 7.22 -20.30
N ALA A 454 2.35 6.09 -20.89
CA ALA A 454 3.01 4.80 -20.67
C ALA A 454 4.49 4.84 -21.10
N ASP A 455 4.84 5.41 -22.25
CA ASP A 455 6.23 5.47 -22.72
C ASP A 455 7.10 6.40 -21.87
N VAL A 456 6.58 7.52 -21.40
CA VAL A 456 7.27 8.43 -20.45
C VAL A 456 7.61 7.68 -19.15
N ILE A 457 6.65 6.98 -18.55
CA ILE A 457 6.87 6.19 -17.32
C ILE A 457 7.83 5.02 -17.60
N TYR A 458 7.65 4.30 -18.71
CA TYR A 458 8.55 3.23 -19.14
C TYR A 458 10.00 3.69 -19.18
N ARG A 459 10.25 4.86 -19.77
CA ARG A 459 11.60 5.44 -19.84
C ARG A 459 12.20 5.68 -18.47
N GLU A 460 11.44 6.23 -17.53
CA GLU A 460 11.93 6.46 -16.16
C GLU A 460 12.18 5.15 -15.41
N ILE A 461 11.36 4.11 -15.61
CA ILE A 461 11.64 2.77 -15.08
C ILE A 461 12.96 2.24 -15.63
N GLN A 462 13.21 2.34 -16.94
CA GLN A 462 14.48 1.94 -17.55
C GLN A 462 15.70 2.70 -16.98
N LEU A 463 15.56 3.98 -16.68
CA LEU A 463 16.62 4.76 -16.05
C LEU A 463 16.86 4.30 -14.61
N THR A 464 15.79 4.00 -13.89
CA THR A 464 15.84 3.55 -12.50
C THR A 464 16.43 2.15 -12.37
N THR A 465 16.05 1.21 -13.25
CA THR A 465 16.58 -0.18 -13.24
C THR A 465 18.08 -0.28 -13.48
N LYS A 466 18.72 0.76 -14.05
CA LYS A 466 20.18 0.82 -14.19
C LYS A 466 20.91 1.10 -12.87
N VAL A 467 20.21 1.64 -11.88
CA VAL A 467 20.79 2.11 -10.61
C VAL A 467 20.24 1.33 -9.43
N LYS A 468 18.96 1.02 -9.43
CA LYS A 468 18.24 0.33 -8.34
C LYS A 468 17.28 -0.70 -8.91
N PRO A 469 17.07 -1.85 -8.24
CA PRO A 469 16.06 -2.80 -8.66
C PRO A 469 14.65 -2.18 -8.59
N VAL A 470 13.86 -2.37 -9.64
CA VAL A 470 12.43 -2.02 -9.71
C VAL A 470 11.63 -3.30 -9.82
N ILE A 471 10.93 -3.66 -8.75
CA ILE A 471 10.09 -4.85 -8.70
C ILE A 471 8.65 -4.43 -8.95
N VAL A 472 8.02 -5.03 -9.95
CA VAL A 472 6.61 -4.77 -10.25
C VAL A 472 5.74 -5.72 -9.43
N SER A 473 4.72 -5.15 -8.77
CA SER A 473 3.63 -5.88 -8.10
C SER A 473 2.32 -5.50 -8.78
N MET A 474 1.79 -6.40 -9.58
CA MET A 474 0.48 -6.23 -10.19
C MET A 474 -0.61 -6.52 -9.15
N GLY A 475 -1.54 -5.59 -9.00
CA GLY A 475 -2.70 -5.78 -8.14
C GLY A 475 -3.90 -6.34 -8.87
N SER A 476 -5.02 -5.60 -8.88
CA SER A 476 -6.25 -6.05 -9.55
C SER A 476 -6.07 -6.11 -11.07
N ALA A 477 -5.51 -5.05 -11.65
CA ALA A 477 -5.24 -4.95 -13.07
C ALA A 477 -3.91 -4.25 -13.34
N ALA A 478 -3.13 -4.80 -14.25
CA ALA A 478 -1.94 -4.19 -14.82
C ALA A 478 -1.90 -4.51 -16.33
N ALA A 479 -2.81 -3.88 -17.07
CA ALA A 479 -3.09 -4.25 -18.44
C ALA A 479 -2.83 -3.10 -19.41
N SER A 480 -2.59 -3.41 -20.66
CA SER A 480 -2.36 -2.47 -21.74
C SER A 480 -1.24 -1.46 -21.40
N GLY A 481 -1.49 -0.17 -21.20
CA GLY A 481 -0.50 0.79 -20.71
C GLY A 481 0.14 0.37 -19.38
N GLY A 482 -0.64 -0.25 -18.48
CA GLY A 482 -0.14 -0.84 -17.22
C GLY A 482 0.82 -2.00 -17.45
N TYR A 483 0.56 -2.86 -18.43
CA TYR A 483 1.50 -3.91 -18.81
C TYR A 483 2.74 -3.36 -19.54
N TYR A 484 2.56 -2.35 -20.38
CA TYR A 484 3.65 -1.64 -21.06
C TYR A 484 4.73 -1.19 -20.07
N ILE A 485 4.34 -0.51 -19.00
CA ILE A 485 5.27 -0.05 -17.97
C ILE A 485 5.83 -1.21 -17.13
N SER A 486 5.00 -2.21 -16.86
CA SER A 486 5.39 -3.38 -16.06
C SER A 486 6.49 -4.20 -16.73
N ALA A 487 6.48 -4.28 -18.06
CA ALA A 487 7.50 -5.00 -18.82
C ALA A 487 8.92 -4.45 -18.65
N ALA A 488 9.08 -3.19 -18.20
CA ALA A 488 10.37 -2.56 -17.93
C ALA A 488 10.97 -2.90 -16.56
N GLY A 489 10.22 -3.57 -15.68
CA GLY A 489 10.67 -3.93 -14.34
C GLY A 489 11.81 -4.95 -14.31
N THR A 490 12.60 -4.96 -13.24
CA THR A 490 13.64 -5.97 -13.00
C THR A 490 13.04 -7.36 -12.83
N ARG A 491 11.90 -7.43 -12.13
CA ARG A 491 11.05 -8.63 -11.94
C ARG A 491 9.59 -8.21 -11.85
N VAL A 492 8.72 -9.07 -12.32
CA VAL A 492 7.27 -8.83 -12.40
C VAL A 492 6.52 -9.91 -11.67
N PHE A 493 5.80 -9.52 -10.62
CA PHE A 493 4.88 -10.37 -9.86
C PHE A 493 3.43 -10.07 -10.21
N ALA A 494 2.62 -11.10 -10.29
CA ALA A 494 1.17 -11.01 -10.39
C ALA A 494 0.51 -12.04 -9.45
N ASN A 495 -0.61 -11.68 -8.82
CA ASN A 495 -1.44 -12.71 -8.20
C ASN A 495 -2.09 -13.58 -9.27
N PRO A 496 -2.38 -14.86 -8.99
CA PRO A 496 -3.06 -15.72 -9.96
C PRO A 496 -4.29 -15.10 -10.61
N LEU A 497 -5.05 -14.29 -9.84
CA LEU A 497 -6.28 -13.62 -10.27
C LEU A 497 -6.09 -12.16 -10.73
N SER A 498 -4.86 -11.65 -10.80
CA SER A 498 -4.57 -10.35 -11.42
C SER A 498 -4.93 -10.39 -12.90
N ILE A 499 -5.47 -9.31 -13.43
CA ILE A 499 -5.77 -9.16 -14.85
C ILE A 499 -4.64 -8.40 -15.52
N THR A 500 -4.07 -8.95 -16.62
CA THR A 500 -2.92 -8.35 -17.31
C THR A 500 -2.94 -8.61 -18.81
N GLY A 501 -1.87 -8.25 -19.52
CA GLY A 501 -1.81 -8.37 -20.97
C GLY A 501 -2.47 -7.19 -21.66
N SER A 502 -3.49 -7.43 -22.47
CA SER A 502 -4.14 -6.43 -23.31
C SER A 502 -3.13 -5.63 -24.18
N ILE A 503 -2.09 -6.35 -24.68
CA ILE A 503 -1.05 -5.77 -25.55
C ILE A 503 -1.68 -5.44 -26.90
N GLY A 504 -2.14 -4.20 -27.05
CA GLY A 504 -2.88 -3.72 -28.21
C GLY A 504 -3.16 -2.23 -28.08
N ILE A 505 -3.41 -1.58 -29.22
CA ILE A 505 -3.62 -0.15 -29.35
C ILE A 505 -4.91 0.12 -30.10
N PHE A 506 -5.60 1.17 -29.72
CA PHE A 506 -6.65 1.77 -30.53
C PHE A 506 -6.51 3.29 -30.55
N TYR A 507 -7.12 3.90 -31.55
CA TYR A 507 -7.11 5.34 -31.75
C TYR A 507 -8.37 5.76 -32.46
N GLY A 508 -8.96 6.89 -32.06
CA GLY A 508 -10.17 7.37 -32.69
C GLY A 508 -10.74 8.61 -32.02
N LYS A 509 -11.93 8.97 -32.42
CA LYS A 509 -12.66 10.13 -31.91
C LYS A 509 -14.15 9.86 -31.87
N ALA A 510 -14.87 10.67 -31.11
CA ALA A 510 -16.32 10.79 -31.25
C ALA A 510 -16.64 11.82 -32.31
N ASP A 511 -17.49 11.51 -33.27
CA ASP A 511 -18.08 12.46 -34.19
C ASP A 511 -19.42 12.95 -33.66
N VAL A 512 -19.53 14.23 -33.33
CA VAL A 512 -20.71 14.85 -32.74
C VAL A 512 -21.45 15.78 -33.76
N ALA A 513 -21.11 15.75 -35.04
CA ALA A 513 -21.70 16.62 -36.05
C ALA A 513 -23.22 16.54 -36.09
N GLU A 514 -23.77 15.32 -36.06
CA GLU A 514 -25.23 15.11 -36.07
C GLU A 514 -25.88 15.57 -34.73
N LEU A 515 -25.24 15.38 -33.60
CA LEU A 515 -25.71 15.94 -32.33
C LEU A 515 -25.80 17.48 -32.43
N MET A 516 -24.75 18.12 -32.91
CA MET A 516 -24.73 19.58 -33.08
C MET A 516 -25.85 20.04 -34.00
N ARG A 517 -26.05 19.36 -35.14
CA ARG A 517 -27.15 19.64 -36.05
C ARG A 517 -28.52 19.52 -35.39
N ARG A 518 -28.73 18.51 -34.57
CA ARG A 518 -30.00 18.28 -33.84
C ARG A 518 -30.34 19.38 -32.84
N ILE A 519 -29.33 19.95 -32.21
CA ILE A 519 -29.50 21.06 -31.25
C ILE A 519 -29.38 22.45 -31.91
N GLY A 520 -29.32 22.52 -33.24
CA GLY A 520 -29.32 23.77 -34.00
C GLY A 520 -27.96 24.48 -34.06
N VAL A 521 -26.87 23.80 -33.79
CA VAL A 521 -25.50 24.34 -33.89
C VAL A 521 -24.90 23.97 -35.25
N SER A 522 -24.45 24.97 -36.00
CA SER A 522 -23.72 24.79 -37.25
C SER A 522 -22.23 25.06 -37.01
N VAL A 523 -21.38 24.26 -37.64
CA VAL A 523 -19.91 24.41 -37.57
C VAL A 523 -19.39 24.65 -38.98
N GLU A 524 -18.70 25.77 -39.17
CA GLU A 524 -18.01 26.11 -40.44
C GLU A 524 -16.51 26.05 -40.20
N VAL A 525 -15.78 25.38 -41.08
CA VAL A 525 -14.34 25.15 -40.92
C VAL A 525 -13.56 25.71 -42.09
N TYR A 526 -12.66 26.64 -41.82
CA TYR A 526 -11.69 27.17 -42.76
C TYR A 526 -10.33 26.52 -42.47
N LYS A 527 -9.66 25.97 -43.49
CA LYS A 527 -8.42 25.23 -43.31
C LYS A 527 -7.40 25.50 -44.42
N THR A 528 -6.13 25.49 -44.06
CA THR A 528 -5.01 25.74 -44.97
C THR A 528 -4.41 24.46 -45.58
N ALA A 529 -4.80 23.28 -45.04
CA ALA A 529 -4.36 21.98 -45.53
C ALA A 529 -5.50 20.94 -45.42
N PRO A 530 -5.55 19.94 -46.31
CA PRO A 530 -6.67 18.97 -46.35
C PRO A 530 -6.93 18.27 -45.04
N ARG A 531 -5.91 17.93 -44.25
CA ARG A 531 -6.01 17.20 -42.97
C ARG A 531 -5.91 18.07 -41.72
N ALA A 532 -5.99 19.41 -41.85
CA ALA A 532 -5.86 20.31 -40.71
C ALA A 532 -6.94 20.10 -39.64
N ASP A 533 -8.10 19.59 -40.03
CA ASP A 533 -9.23 19.26 -39.16
C ASP A 533 -9.48 17.75 -39.02
N ALA A 534 -8.46 16.90 -39.27
CA ALA A 534 -8.61 15.45 -39.19
C ALA A 534 -9.04 14.99 -37.78
N GLU A 535 -8.56 15.66 -36.71
CA GLU A 535 -8.90 15.39 -35.33
C GLU A 535 -10.20 16.06 -34.84
N SER A 536 -10.88 16.84 -35.71
CA SER A 536 -12.13 17.52 -35.37
C SER A 536 -13.21 16.50 -34.98
N ILE A 537 -13.90 16.75 -33.87
CA ILE A 537 -15.08 15.97 -33.45
C ILE A 537 -16.34 16.33 -34.22
N PHE A 538 -16.29 17.34 -35.10
CA PHE A 538 -17.45 17.82 -35.88
C PHE A 538 -17.55 17.20 -37.27
N ARG A 539 -16.81 16.14 -37.52
CA ARG A 539 -16.91 15.32 -38.74
C ARG A 539 -16.23 13.94 -38.54
N PRO A 540 -16.62 12.92 -39.29
CA PRO A 540 -15.95 11.64 -39.32
C PRO A 540 -14.56 11.74 -39.96
N PHE A 541 -13.73 10.70 -39.80
CA PHE A 541 -12.53 10.52 -40.62
C PHE A 541 -12.91 10.26 -42.08
N THR A 542 -12.14 10.84 -43.02
CA THR A 542 -12.18 10.42 -44.43
C THR A 542 -11.49 9.06 -44.58
N ASP A 543 -11.73 8.38 -45.70
CA ASP A 543 -11.08 7.07 -45.97
C ASP A 543 -9.55 7.18 -46.02
N ASP A 544 -9.03 8.31 -46.53
CA ASP A 544 -7.59 8.60 -46.55
C ASP A 544 -7.03 8.84 -45.15
N GLU A 545 -7.72 9.61 -44.33
CA GLU A 545 -7.36 9.85 -42.93
C GLU A 545 -7.43 8.55 -42.12
N ARG A 546 -8.43 7.68 -42.38
CA ARG A 546 -8.56 6.38 -41.71
C ARG A 546 -7.40 5.45 -42.07
N LYS A 547 -6.98 5.39 -43.34
CA LYS A 547 -5.81 4.60 -43.76
C LYS A 547 -4.53 5.08 -43.07
N GLU A 548 -4.35 6.42 -43.04
CA GLU A 548 -3.19 7.00 -42.36
C GLU A 548 -3.22 6.74 -40.83
N LEU A 549 -4.39 6.85 -40.22
CA LEU A 549 -4.59 6.50 -38.82
C LEU A 549 -4.23 5.03 -38.56
N GLN A 550 -4.66 4.12 -39.41
CA GLN A 550 -4.34 2.69 -39.28
C GLN A 550 -2.83 2.45 -39.37
N ARG A 551 -2.13 3.13 -40.26
CA ARG A 551 -0.67 3.08 -40.35
C ARG A 551 0.01 3.58 -39.07
N LYS A 552 -0.46 4.69 -38.48
CA LYS A 552 0.05 5.24 -37.22
C LYS A 552 -0.19 4.26 -36.05
N VAL A 553 -1.38 3.70 -35.95
CA VAL A 553 -1.74 2.75 -34.91
C VAL A 553 -0.87 1.49 -35.01
N ALA A 554 -0.60 1.01 -36.22
CA ALA A 554 0.32 -0.11 -36.45
C ALA A 554 1.76 0.22 -35.98
N GLN A 555 2.23 1.44 -36.21
CA GLN A 555 3.54 1.88 -35.74
C GLN A 555 3.61 1.93 -34.20
N PHE A 556 2.59 2.43 -33.52
CA PHE A 556 2.53 2.42 -32.05
C PHE A 556 2.44 1.00 -31.49
N TYR A 557 1.71 0.12 -32.17
CA TYR A 557 1.67 -1.29 -31.79
C TYR A 557 3.05 -1.95 -31.91
N ASP A 558 3.78 -1.68 -32.96
CA ASP A 558 5.17 -2.17 -33.15
C ASP A 558 6.10 -1.65 -32.04
N VAL A 559 5.95 -0.41 -31.62
CA VAL A 559 6.67 0.13 -30.45
C VAL A 559 6.32 -0.65 -29.19
N PHE A 560 5.04 -0.93 -28.94
CA PHE A 560 4.59 -1.71 -27.78
C PHE A 560 5.21 -3.12 -27.79
N LEU A 561 5.10 -3.83 -28.93
CA LEU A 561 5.74 -5.14 -29.09
C LEU A 561 7.24 -5.08 -28.78
N THR A 562 7.93 -4.05 -29.29
CA THR A 562 9.37 -3.86 -29.06
C THR A 562 9.69 -3.64 -27.56
N ARG A 563 8.92 -2.84 -26.86
CA ARG A 563 9.10 -2.58 -25.41
C ARG A 563 8.94 -3.86 -24.60
N VAL A 564 7.87 -4.62 -24.89
CA VAL A 564 7.62 -5.89 -24.21
C VAL A 564 8.69 -6.92 -24.56
N ALA A 565 9.04 -7.08 -25.83
CA ALA A 565 10.08 -8.00 -26.28
C ALA A 565 11.41 -7.78 -25.56
N ASN A 566 11.83 -6.49 -25.46
CA ASN A 566 13.05 -6.13 -24.74
C ASN A 566 12.96 -6.41 -23.24
N GLY A 567 11.85 -6.07 -22.60
CA GLY A 567 11.66 -6.23 -21.16
C GLY A 567 11.51 -7.70 -20.76
N ARG A 568 10.82 -8.50 -21.58
CA ARG A 568 10.54 -9.92 -21.30
C ARG A 568 11.54 -10.90 -21.93
N LYS A 569 12.50 -10.39 -22.71
CA LYS A 569 13.49 -11.19 -23.46
C LYS A 569 12.82 -12.19 -24.39
N LEU A 570 11.77 -11.75 -25.07
CA LEU A 570 11.03 -12.49 -26.07
C LEU A 570 11.26 -11.87 -27.46
N SER A 571 11.02 -12.61 -28.52
CA SER A 571 10.91 -12.05 -29.86
C SER A 571 9.60 -11.28 -30.02
N LYS A 572 9.56 -10.31 -30.96
CA LYS A 572 8.31 -9.61 -31.28
C LYS A 572 7.20 -10.56 -31.72
N ALA A 573 7.53 -11.61 -32.45
CA ALA A 573 6.57 -12.60 -32.91
C ALA A 573 5.96 -13.40 -31.74
N GLU A 574 6.77 -13.78 -30.74
CA GLU A 574 6.25 -14.42 -29.52
C GLU A 574 5.34 -13.46 -28.74
N VAL A 575 5.72 -12.19 -28.62
CA VAL A 575 4.86 -11.19 -27.95
C VAL A 575 3.56 -10.96 -28.72
N ASP A 576 3.62 -10.88 -30.05
CA ASP A 576 2.44 -10.72 -30.89
C ASP A 576 1.46 -11.89 -30.78
N SER A 577 1.98 -13.11 -30.71
CA SER A 577 1.17 -14.34 -30.58
C SER A 577 0.35 -14.42 -29.29
N VAL A 578 0.80 -13.74 -28.21
CA VAL A 578 0.09 -13.63 -26.93
C VAL A 578 -0.50 -12.23 -26.70
N GLY A 579 -0.29 -11.34 -27.64
CA GLY A 579 -0.75 -9.96 -27.66
C GLY A 579 -2.12 -9.79 -28.30
N GLN A 580 -2.18 -9.02 -29.40
CA GLN A 580 -3.39 -8.74 -30.18
C GLN A 580 -4.56 -8.17 -29.34
N GLY A 581 -4.24 -7.56 -28.19
CA GLY A 581 -5.23 -7.02 -27.27
C GLY A 581 -5.77 -8.02 -26.24
N ARG A 582 -5.37 -9.29 -26.28
CA ARG A 582 -5.91 -10.33 -25.40
C ARG A 582 -5.54 -10.10 -23.95
N VAL A 583 -6.50 -10.36 -23.08
CA VAL A 583 -6.40 -10.23 -21.64
C VAL A 583 -6.12 -11.60 -21.02
N TRP A 584 -5.28 -11.63 -19.98
CA TRP A 584 -4.86 -12.83 -19.29
C TRP A 584 -5.00 -12.69 -17.79
N THR A 585 -5.29 -13.77 -17.07
CA THR A 585 -5.07 -13.84 -15.63
C THR A 585 -3.56 -13.89 -15.33
N GLY A 586 -3.15 -13.57 -14.10
CA GLY A 586 -1.75 -13.69 -13.68
C GLY A 586 -1.19 -15.10 -13.86
N GLN A 587 -2.02 -16.14 -13.59
CA GLN A 587 -1.66 -17.52 -13.82
C GLN A 587 -1.37 -17.79 -15.31
N GLN A 588 -2.26 -17.36 -16.19
CA GLN A 588 -2.07 -17.50 -17.64
C GLN A 588 -0.88 -16.67 -18.16
N ALA A 589 -0.63 -15.51 -17.55
CA ALA A 589 0.49 -14.65 -17.91
C ALA A 589 1.85 -15.26 -17.53
N LEU A 590 1.93 -16.01 -16.42
CA LEU A 590 3.13 -16.76 -16.06
C LEU A 590 3.45 -17.84 -17.11
N GLU A 591 2.45 -18.61 -17.53
CA GLU A 591 2.60 -19.65 -18.55
C GLU A 591 3.10 -19.08 -19.89
N ARG A 592 2.79 -17.80 -20.17
CA ARG A 592 3.17 -17.07 -21.39
C ARG A 592 4.41 -16.22 -21.22
N LYS A 593 5.12 -16.34 -20.09
CA LYS A 593 6.32 -15.56 -19.74
C LYS A 593 6.09 -14.03 -19.69
N LEU A 594 4.83 -13.61 -19.57
CA LEU A 594 4.47 -12.20 -19.42
C LEU A 594 4.73 -11.68 -18.00
N VAL A 595 4.76 -12.56 -17.01
CA VAL A 595 5.21 -12.28 -15.64
C VAL A 595 6.29 -13.29 -15.24
N ASP A 596 7.06 -12.98 -14.21
CA ASP A 596 8.19 -13.81 -13.78
C ASP A 596 7.76 -14.82 -12.70
N GLU A 597 6.88 -14.41 -11.80
CA GLU A 597 6.49 -15.20 -10.63
C GLU A 597 5.06 -14.86 -10.21
N LEU A 598 4.38 -15.85 -9.63
CA LEU A 598 3.11 -15.60 -8.95
C LEU A 598 3.38 -15.09 -7.53
N GLY A 599 2.63 -14.10 -7.11
CA GLY A 599 2.74 -13.49 -5.79
C GLY A 599 2.21 -12.06 -5.76
N GLY A 600 1.94 -11.59 -4.55
CA GLY A 600 1.44 -10.24 -4.31
C GLY A 600 2.53 -9.27 -3.84
N LEU A 601 2.09 -8.23 -3.17
CA LEU A 601 2.95 -7.16 -2.67
C LEU A 601 4.01 -7.66 -1.67
N ARG A 602 3.70 -8.68 -0.87
CA ARG A 602 4.64 -9.24 0.12
C ARG A 602 5.88 -9.84 -0.54
N GLN A 603 5.68 -10.67 -1.56
CA GLN A 603 6.76 -11.31 -2.31
C GLN A 603 7.59 -10.27 -3.07
N ALA A 604 6.93 -9.29 -3.66
CA ALA A 604 7.59 -8.17 -4.35
C ALA A 604 8.46 -7.34 -3.38
N LEU A 605 7.97 -7.02 -2.19
CA LEU A 605 8.73 -6.31 -1.15
C LEU A 605 9.92 -7.13 -0.64
N ALA A 606 9.74 -8.43 -0.41
CA ALA A 606 10.80 -9.32 0.04
C ALA A 606 11.95 -9.37 -1.00
N LEU A 607 11.60 -9.52 -2.28
CA LEU A 607 12.61 -9.50 -3.34
C LEU A 607 13.27 -8.12 -3.51
N ALA A 608 12.50 -7.04 -3.39
CA ALA A 608 13.02 -5.67 -3.44
C ALA A 608 14.04 -5.43 -2.32
N ARG A 609 13.75 -5.84 -1.08
CA ARG A 609 14.69 -5.77 0.05
C ARG A 609 15.96 -6.55 -0.25
N LYS A 610 15.84 -7.79 -0.71
CA LYS A 610 16.96 -8.67 -1.04
C LYS A 610 17.88 -8.06 -2.11
N LEU A 611 17.32 -7.62 -3.24
CA LEU A 611 18.10 -7.08 -4.35
C LEU A 611 18.65 -5.68 -4.09
N GLY A 612 17.94 -4.88 -3.27
CA GLY A 612 18.34 -3.53 -2.89
C GLY A 612 19.23 -3.46 -1.64
N ASN A 613 19.62 -4.59 -1.06
CA ASN A 613 20.37 -4.64 0.21
C ASN A 613 19.68 -3.84 1.33
N VAL A 614 18.35 -3.88 1.38
CA VAL A 614 17.56 -3.20 2.39
C VAL A 614 17.27 -4.16 3.53
N PRO A 615 17.60 -3.81 4.80
CA PRO A 615 17.31 -4.67 5.93
C PRO A 615 15.81 -4.85 6.12
N ASP A 616 15.38 -5.94 6.78
CA ASP A 616 13.96 -6.26 6.98
C ASP A 616 13.21 -5.17 7.75
N TYR A 617 13.89 -4.49 8.68
CA TYR A 617 13.38 -3.34 9.42
C TYR A 617 13.50 -2.01 8.66
N GLY A 618 14.11 -1.98 7.48
CA GLY A 618 14.24 -0.77 6.67
C GLY A 618 12.86 -0.18 6.33
N PRO A 619 12.75 1.16 6.34
CA PRO A 619 11.45 1.82 6.17
C PRO A 619 10.86 1.57 4.79
N ILE A 620 9.53 1.62 4.72
CA ILE A 620 8.79 1.70 3.46
C ILE A 620 8.38 3.15 3.25
N VAL A 621 8.77 3.72 2.10
CA VAL A 621 8.43 5.07 1.68
C VAL A 621 7.40 4.99 0.58
N GLU A 622 6.23 5.59 0.78
CA GLU A 622 5.16 5.59 -0.22
C GLU A 622 5.23 6.85 -1.10
N LEU A 623 5.22 6.66 -2.41
CA LEU A 623 5.29 7.72 -3.42
C LEU A 623 4.14 7.61 -4.46
N PRO A 624 3.64 8.75 -4.95
CA PRO A 624 3.82 10.06 -4.33
C PRO A 624 3.34 10.06 -2.88
N PRO A 625 3.83 10.94 -1.99
CA PRO A 625 3.35 10.98 -0.62
C PRO A 625 1.83 11.25 -0.59
N PRO A 626 1.09 10.68 0.37
CA PRO A 626 -0.31 11.00 0.53
C PRO A 626 -0.49 12.48 0.83
N ASP A 627 -1.44 13.14 0.16
CA ASP A 627 -1.74 14.55 0.46
C ASP A 627 -2.50 14.64 1.78
N THR A 628 -1.83 15.15 2.81
CA THR A 628 -2.39 15.37 4.14
C THR A 628 -2.86 16.81 4.35
N SER A 629 -2.70 17.69 3.36
CA SER A 629 -3.10 19.09 3.45
C SER A 629 -4.62 19.26 3.53
N LEU A 630 -5.08 20.32 4.24
CA LEU A 630 -6.50 20.64 4.31
C LEU A 630 -7.07 20.99 2.93
N ILE A 631 -6.26 21.64 2.10
CA ILE A 631 -6.60 22.02 0.72
C ILE A 631 -6.64 20.77 -0.17
N GLY A 632 -5.68 19.85 -0.02
CA GLY A 632 -5.71 18.57 -0.72
C GLY A 632 -6.95 17.75 -0.38
N ARG A 633 -7.38 17.79 0.89
CA ARG A 633 -8.65 17.17 1.32
C ARG A 633 -9.85 17.80 0.64
N LEU A 634 -9.89 19.12 0.50
CA LEU A 634 -11.01 19.85 -0.09
C LEU A 634 -11.07 19.68 -1.61
N LEU A 635 -9.93 19.52 -2.26
CA LEU A 635 -9.79 19.37 -3.71
C LEU A 635 -9.76 17.89 -4.18
N GLY A 636 -9.87 16.92 -3.26
CA GLY A 636 -9.85 15.50 -3.61
C GLY A 636 -8.47 14.98 -4.09
N ILE A 637 -7.39 15.69 -3.73
CA ILE A 637 -6.02 15.28 -4.02
C ILE A 637 -5.61 14.21 -2.99
N GLU A 638 -4.98 13.14 -3.45
CA GLU A 638 -4.70 11.89 -2.74
C GLU A 638 -4.47 11.98 -1.22
N GLY A 639 -5.24 11.24 -0.45
CA GLY A 639 -5.16 11.13 1.01
C GLY A 639 -6.51 11.02 1.72
N ILE A 640 -7.62 11.19 1.02
CA ILE A 640 -8.97 11.22 1.58
C ILE A 640 -9.64 9.86 1.46
N LYS A 641 -10.44 9.51 2.46
CA LYS A 641 -11.54 8.55 2.28
C LYS A 641 -12.34 8.99 1.05
N GLU A 642 -12.49 8.10 0.09
CA GLU A 642 -13.33 8.29 -1.09
C GLU A 642 -14.82 8.24 -0.66
N GLU A 643 -15.25 9.18 0.18
CA GLU A 643 -16.67 9.38 0.36
C GLU A 643 -17.16 10.18 -0.85
N PRO A 644 -18.08 9.62 -1.65
CA PRO A 644 -18.73 10.41 -2.68
C PRO A 644 -19.36 11.64 -2.00
N PRO A 645 -19.34 12.83 -2.63
CA PRO A 645 -19.95 14.01 -2.04
C PRO A 645 -21.42 13.70 -1.69
N ALA A 646 -21.93 14.27 -0.60
CA ALA A 646 -23.27 13.97 -0.10
C ALA A 646 -24.36 14.11 -1.20
N ALA A 647 -24.15 14.96 -2.20
CA ALA A 647 -24.99 15.06 -3.39
C ALA A 647 -24.96 13.78 -4.26
N ALA A 648 -23.88 13.01 -4.23
CA ALA A 648 -23.79 11.75 -4.96
C ALA A 648 -24.60 10.63 -4.31
N ALA A 649 -24.82 10.68 -2.99
CA ALA A 649 -25.65 9.71 -2.28
C ALA A 649 -27.15 9.76 -2.70
N LEU A 650 -27.55 10.83 -3.39
CA LEU A 650 -28.91 10.99 -3.92
C LEU A 650 -29.13 10.33 -5.28
N LEU A 651 -28.08 9.88 -5.95
CA LEU A 651 -28.16 9.26 -7.27
C LEU A 651 -28.02 7.73 -7.16
N PRO A 652 -28.76 6.95 -7.96
CA PRO A 652 -28.60 5.49 -7.99
C PRO A 652 -27.17 5.10 -8.35
N SER A 653 -26.62 4.05 -7.72
CA SER A 653 -25.26 3.54 -7.99
C SER A 653 -25.01 3.26 -9.49
N GLN A 654 -26.06 2.78 -10.19
CA GLN A 654 -26.03 2.52 -11.64
C GLN A 654 -25.77 3.78 -12.48
N PHE A 655 -26.13 4.98 -11.97
CA PHE A 655 -25.80 6.24 -12.64
C PHE A 655 -24.28 6.49 -12.65
N PHE A 656 -23.62 6.20 -11.54
CA PHE A 656 -22.16 6.33 -11.46
C PHE A 656 -21.45 5.31 -12.35
N ASP A 657 -21.97 4.10 -12.47
CA ASP A 657 -21.45 3.08 -13.37
C ASP A 657 -21.56 3.54 -14.82
N LEU A 658 -22.67 4.14 -15.21
CA LEU A 658 -22.86 4.73 -16.53
C LEU A 658 -21.86 5.88 -16.78
N VAL A 659 -21.72 6.79 -15.82
CA VAL A 659 -20.82 7.94 -15.96
C VAL A 659 -19.36 7.48 -15.99
N ARG A 660 -18.96 6.51 -15.15
CA ARG A 660 -17.61 5.91 -15.16
C ARG A 660 -17.31 5.24 -16.49
N ALA A 661 -18.28 4.52 -17.07
CA ALA A 661 -18.10 3.86 -18.36
C ALA A 661 -17.92 4.86 -19.51
N LEU A 662 -18.54 6.05 -19.42
CA LEU A 662 -18.38 7.13 -20.41
C LEU A 662 -17.17 8.02 -20.14
N ALA A 663 -16.63 8.00 -18.93
CA ALA A 663 -15.56 8.88 -18.49
C ALA A 663 -14.25 8.77 -19.30
N PRO A 664 -13.81 7.59 -19.81
CA PRO A 664 -12.64 7.52 -20.68
C PRO A 664 -12.73 8.42 -21.92
N PHE A 665 -13.92 8.67 -22.46
CA PHE A 665 -14.11 9.62 -23.56
C PHE A 665 -13.75 11.05 -23.18
N VAL A 666 -14.10 11.44 -21.94
CA VAL A 666 -13.86 12.79 -21.43
C VAL A 666 -12.41 12.93 -20.95
N ALA A 667 -11.92 11.90 -20.24
CA ALA A 667 -10.58 11.92 -19.65
C ALA A 667 -9.46 11.88 -20.70
N HIS A 668 -9.68 11.23 -21.85
CA HIS A 668 -8.67 11.03 -22.89
C HIS A 668 -8.94 11.84 -24.16
N THR A 669 -9.64 12.94 -24.09
CA THR A 669 -9.94 13.79 -25.27
C THR A 669 -8.69 14.30 -25.96
N SER A 670 -7.59 14.52 -25.23
CA SER A 670 -6.30 14.97 -25.75
C SER A 670 -5.24 13.86 -25.88
N ASP A 671 -5.47 12.70 -25.26
CA ASP A 671 -4.48 11.63 -25.14
C ASP A 671 -4.68 10.60 -26.25
N LYS A 672 -3.79 10.60 -27.22
CA LYS A 672 -3.89 9.71 -28.39
C LYS A 672 -2.49 9.26 -28.82
N PRO A 673 -2.29 8.00 -29.14
CA PRO A 673 -3.21 6.84 -29.11
C PRO A 673 -3.42 6.26 -27.70
N LEU A 674 -4.42 5.37 -27.55
CA LEU A 674 -4.78 4.78 -26.28
C LEU A 674 -4.34 3.32 -26.17
N ALA A 675 -3.62 3.02 -25.10
CA ALA A 675 -3.31 1.69 -24.59
C ALA A 675 -4.18 1.43 -23.37
N LEU A 676 -5.50 1.29 -23.57
CA LEU A 676 -6.50 1.11 -22.53
C LEU A 676 -7.19 -0.27 -22.70
N MET A 677 -7.41 -0.95 -21.59
CA MET A 677 -8.20 -2.16 -21.52
C MET A 677 -9.67 -1.82 -21.21
N GLU A 678 -10.58 -2.63 -21.73
CA GLU A 678 -11.97 -2.61 -21.26
C GLU A 678 -12.01 -3.02 -19.78
N MET A 679 -12.36 -2.08 -18.93
CA MET A 679 -12.41 -2.30 -17.48
C MET A 679 -13.79 -2.80 -17.09
N THR A 680 -13.85 -4.09 -16.74
CA THR A 680 -15.05 -4.63 -16.13
C THR A 680 -14.65 -5.48 -14.92
N PRO A 681 -15.06 -5.09 -13.72
CA PRO A 681 -14.81 -5.92 -12.55
C PRO A 681 -15.59 -7.23 -12.67
N VAL A 682 -14.95 -8.34 -12.34
CA VAL A 682 -15.67 -9.58 -12.05
C VAL A 682 -16.29 -9.38 -10.66
N GLU A 683 -17.59 -9.30 -10.63
CA GLU A 683 -18.37 -9.10 -9.41
C GLU A 683 -18.59 -10.46 -8.74
N PRO A 684 -18.13 -10.62 -7.48
CA PRO A 684 -18.41 -11.81 -6.67
C PRO A 684 -19.82 -11.84 -6.13
#